data_c8fbad5f7421d169eb6adeefec848f18
#
_entry.id   c8fbad5f7421d169eb6adeefec848f18
#
_cell.length_a   1.000
_cell.length_b   1.000
_cell.length_c   1.000
_cell.angle_alpha   90.00
_cell.angle_beta   90.00
_cell.angle_gamma   90.00
#
_symmetry.space_group_name_H-M   'P 1'
#
loop_
_entity.id
_entity.type
_entity.pdbx_description
1 polymer ?
#
loop_
_entity_poly.entity_id
_entity_poly.type
_entity_poly.pdbx_seq_one_letter_code
_entity_poly.pdbx_strand_id
1 'polypeptide(L)'
;MIQDYEKQVYTSILGKVIGVYLGRPVEGWTRERIREKWGEITRYVHEDQGVPLVVADDDISGTLAFIRALSDSGLYEKTPDDFFGKTWLNYLIPNKTILWWGNMSHSTEHTAYIRLKQGYCSPESGSMKLNGKEVSEQIGAQIFIDCFGMVAPDDPELAVKLAGKAARVSHDGEAVYAAQVVAAMVSIAFAEKDMNKVLDRAIEFIPKDSLIAQVHKDVRAWAKQYPDWNDTFGRIEEKYGYQIYDGNCHIIPNHAAMVMAWAYGQNDFYKCLSIVNSAGWDTDCNSANVGSVAALCAGLEHLCDTYDFRSPFADRLYVPTADGTYSVSDVLEQALFVAKIGRSIMGMPELPAPKNGAKYHFEMPGALHGFLPAAGNASAVNAQAPSGFSGKYCMEFRFAPAPEKPCRIETPLAAESFRGYATPYTPSVYSGNTLNMKGVLAGKDCSLKMYLALANGEIICSSAAKPSADGGFVLSWTPEFTGNVKALGVEASGSGQGKAMIDFIRIGGISTVISENGDADFSAWISSMAGDRLRPFLNDILPGMRYFMSNDESGVLATGNRTWGDTHVSVQFQIHAADRAGVLVHYQGLCRWIGVIFSRKDLRIVRNYYGEETLAKTDFIYQENQPMELDIRTCGNRIEVALDGKAILRAQDDLLKSGGAGIYIDHGCAGFGRFATEAEITGL
;
A
#
# COMPACT_ATOMS: atom_id res chain seq x y z
N MET A 1 14.43 -12.37 -22.85
CA MET A 1 13.71 -11.21 -22.29
C MET A 1 12.30 -11.67 -21.94
N ILE A 2 11.83 -11.49 -20.71
CA ILE A 2 10.49 -11.90 -20.28
C ILE A 2 9.46 -11.07 -21.08
N GLN A 3 8.56 -11.75 -21.75
CA GLN A 3 7.51 -11.11 -22.54
C GLN A 3 6.42 -10.57 -21.59
N ASP A 4 5.94 -9.36 -21.86
CA ASP A 4 4.86 -8.72 -21.10
C ASP A 4 5.11 -8.71 -19.56
N TYR A 5 6.35 -8.36 -19.15
CA TYR A 5 6.79 -8.41 -17.75
C TYR A 5 5.82 -7.67 -16.81
N GLU A 6 5.46 -6.42 -17.14
CA GLU A 6 4.55 -5.61 -16.32
C GLU A 6 3.16 -6.25 -16.20
N LYS A 7 2.65 -6.89 -17.26
CA LYS A 7 1.40 -7.62 -17.23
C LYS A 7 1.49 -8.83 -16.30
N GLN A 8 2.60 -9.55 -16.30
CA GLN A 8 2.80 -10.69 -15.40
C GLN A 8 2.93 -10.27 -13.94
N VAL A 9 3.65 -9.17 -13.64
CA VAL A 9 3.69 -8.59 -12.28
C VAL A 9 2.29 -8.21 -11.82
N TYR A 10 1.53 -7.53 -12.68
CA TYR A 10 0.13 -7.18 -12.40
C TYR A 10 -0.73 -8.43 -12.14
N THR A 11 -0.59 -9.46 -12.96
CA THR A 11 -1.32 -10.72 -12.83
C THR A 11 -1.06 -11.39 -11.48
N SER A 12 0.20 -11.43 -11.04
CA SER A 12 0.61 -12.02 -9.78
C SER A 12 0.05 -11.27 -8.58
N ILE A 13 0.17 -9.93 -8.56
CA ILE A 13 -0.40 -9.10 -7.48
C ILE A 13 -1.93 -9.20 -7.47
N LEU A 14 -2.59 -9.18 -8.63
CA LEU A 14 -4.04 -9.35 -8.72
C LEU A 14 -4.47 -10.70 -8.15
N GLY A 15 -3.78 -11.79 -8.50
CA GLY A 15 -4.04 -13.13 -7.95
C GLY A 15 -3.88 -13.19 -6.44
N LYS A 16 -2.84 -12.53 -5.90
CA LYS A 16 -2.64 -12.39 -4.45
C LYS A 16 -3.79 -11.66 -3.78
N VAL A 17 -4.18 -10.50 -4.28
CA VAL A 17 -5.27 -9.68 -3.70
C VAL A 17 -6.62 -10.42 -3.75
N ILE A 18 -6.91 -11.10 -4.85
CA ILE A 18 -8.10 -11.97 -4.95
C ILE A 18 -8.06 -13.04 -3.87
N GLY A 19 -6.91 -13.70 -3.68
CA GLY A 19 -6.70 -14.71 -2.64
C GLY A 19 -7.01 -14.18 -1.25
N VAL A 20 -6.39 -13.06 -0.85
CA VAL A 20 -6.62 -12.41 0.44
C VAL A 20 -8.11 -12.11 0.66
N TYR A 21 -8.76 -11.44 -0.29
CA TYR A 21 -10.16 -11.06 -0.14
C TYR A 21 -11.13 -12.26 -0.12
N LEU A 22 -10.74 -13.37 -0.72
CA LEU A 22 -11.52 -14.61 -0.67
C LEU A 22 -11.34 -15.33 0.67
N GLY A 23 -10.10 -15.39 1.20
CA GLY A 23 -9.74 -16.12 2.40
C GLY A 23 -10.11 -15.43 3.70
N ARG A 24 -9.93 -14.11 3.75
CA ARG A 24 -10.08 -13.31 4.96
C ARG A 24 -11.40 -13.47 5.72
N PRO A 25 -12.60 -13.58 5.09
CA PRO A 25 -13.83 -13.77 5.83
C PRO A 25 -13.91 -15.08 6.63
N VAL A 26 -13.06 -16.05 6.32
CA VAL A 26 -13.02 -17.39 6.94
C VAL A 26 -11.69 -17.73 7.61
N GLU A 27 -10.83 -16.73 7.80
CA GLU A 27 -9.57 -16.84 8.53
C GLU A 27 -9.78 -17.43 9.93
N GLY A 28 -8.93 -18.40 10.30
CA GLY A 28 -9.01 -19.10 11.58
C GLY A 28 -10.17 -20.11 11.69
N TRP A 29 -10.92 -20.34 10.62
CA TRP A 29 -11.97 -21.37 10.63
C TRP A 29 -11.40 -22.75 10.37
N THR A 30 -12.05 -23.79 10.94
CA THR A 30 -11.75 -25.17 10.58
C THR A 30 -12.46 -25.54 9.29
N ARG A 31 -11.91 -26.53 8.58
CA ARG A 31 -12.52 -27.11 7.38
C ARG A 31 -13.97 -27.56 7.64
N GLU A 32 -14.23 -28.20 8.77
CA GLU A 32 -15.55 -28.71 9.14
C GLU A 32 -16.56 -27.55 9.24
N ARG A 33 -16.18 -26.45 9.88
CA ARG A 33 -17.02 -25.25 10.02
C ARG A 33 -17.34 -24.62 8.66
N ILE A 34 -16.36 -24.54 7.76
CA ILE A 34 -16.55 -24.03 6.40
C ILE A 34 -17.50 -24.96 5.64
N ARG A 35 -17.24 -26.27 5.69
CA ARG A 35 -18.03 -27.29 5.01
C ARG A 35 -19.48 -27.30 5.48
N GLU A 36 -19.72 -27.15 6.76
CA GLU A 36 -21.05 -27.10 7.36
C GLU A 36 -21.85 -25.88 6.85
N LYS A 37 -21.16 -24.73 6.65
CA LYS A 37 -21.84 -23.49 6.29
C LYS A 37 -22.03 -23.30 4.78
N TRP A 38 -21.01 -23.64 3.97
CA TRP A 38 -21.00 -23.38 2.53
C TRP A 38 -20.68 -24.61 1.65
N GLY A 39 -20.27 -25.71 2.22
CA GLY A 39 -19.69 -26.84 1.49
C GLY A 39 -18.24 -26.52 1.13
N GLU A 40 -18.02 -25.69 0.13
CA GLU A 40 -16.71 -25.18 -0.32
C GLU A 40 -16.76 -23.66 -0.53
N ILE A 41 -15.62 -23.00 -0.41
CA ILE A 41 -15.48 -21.57 -0.73
C ILE A 41 -15.26 -21.43 -2.24
N THR A 42 -16.28 -21.01 -2.94
CA THR A 42 -16.32 -20.89 -4.40
C THR A 42 -16.60 -19.47 -4.89
N ARG A 43 -16.84 -18.55 -3.97
CA ARG A 43 -17.15 -17.13 -4.20
C ARG A 43 -16.77 -16.31 -2.97
N TYR A 44 -16.78 -15.01 -3.10
CA TYR A 44 -16.67 -14.13 -1.94
C TYR A 44 -17.84 -14.37 -0.96
N VAL A 45 -17.50 -14.55 0.33
CA VAL A 45 -18.47 -14.79 1.42
C VAL A 45 -18.48 -13.66 2.45
N HIS A 46 -17.86 -12.52 2.13
CA HIS A 46 -17.75 -11.36 3.00
C HIS A 46 -19.13 -10.79 3.40
N GLU A 47 -20.09 -10.72 2.47
CA GLU A 47 -21.47 -10.27 2.76
C GLU A 47 -22.18 -11.21 3.72
N ASP A 48 -22.00 -12.53 3.56
CA ASP A 48 -22.56 -13.54 4.45
C ASP A 48 -22.02 -13.39 5.90
N GLN A 49 -20.88 -12.75 6.06
CA GLN A 49 -20.23 -12.46 7.34
C GLN A 49 -20.46 -11.03 7.83
N GLY A 50 -21.11 -10.17 7.05
CA GLY A 50 -21.33 -8.77 7.37
C GLY A 50 -20.03 -7.94 7.46
N VAL A 51 -19.03 -8.29 6.66
CA VAL A 51 -17.74 -7.59 6.61
C VAL A 51 -17.50 -6.97 5.22
N PRO A 52 -16.74 -5.86 5.10
CA PRO A 52 -16.42 -5.30 3.80
C PRO A 52 -15.48 -6.21 3.00
N LEU A 53 -15.58 -6.18 1.67
CA LEU A 53 -14.69 -6.92 0.78
C LEU A 53 -13.28 -6.34 0.79
N VAL A 54 -13.16 -5.03 0.57
CA VAL A 54 -11.87 -4.33 0.51
C VAL A 54 -11.53 -3.80 1.89
N VAL A 55 -10.44 -4.29 2.46
CA VAL A 55 -9.95 -3.90 3.78
C VAL A 55 -8.44 -3.73 3.72
N ALA A 56 -7.89 -3.01 4.68
CA ALA A 56 -6.46 -3.06 4.93
C ALA A 56 -6.10 -4.43 5.54
N ASP A 57 -5.06 -5.03 5.01
CA ASP A 57 -4.63 -6.39 5.33
C ASP A 57 -3.10 -6.46 5.32
N ASP A 58 -2.49 -7.21 6.25
CA ASP A 58 -1.04 -7.29 6.33
C ASP A 58 -0.42 -8.14 5.22
N ASP A 59 -1.10 -9.16 4.71
CA ASP A 59 -0.67 -9.94 3.53
C ASP A 59 -0.42 -9.06 2.31
N ILE A 60 -1.30 -8.08 2.09
CA ILE A 60 -1.17 -7.11 1.00
C ILE A 60 -0.15 -6.05 1.36
N SER A 61 -0.30 -5.43 2.54
CA SER A 61 0.49 -4.26 2.95
C SER A 61 1.96 -4.59 3.17
N GLY A 62 2.25 -5.70 3.84
CA GLY A 62 3.62 -6.15 4.07
C GLY A 62 4.33 -6.49 2.77
N THR A 63 3.67 -7.22 1.88
CA THR A 63 4.20 -7.56 0.55
C THR A 63 4.62 -6.32 -0.24
N LEU A 64 3.76 -5.29 -0.27
CA LEU A 64 3.95 -4.09 -1.09
C LEU A 64 4.76 -2.98 -0.38
N ALA A 65 4.87 -3.03 0.96
CA ALA A 65 5.71 -2.11 1.72
C ALA A 65 7.15 -2.57 1.83
N PHE A 66 7.40 -3.86 2.11
CA PHE A 66 8.75 -4.34 2.42
C PHE A 66 9.65 -4.46 1.19
N ILE A 67 9.09 -4.63 0.00
CA ILE A 67 9.84 -4.57 -1.27
C ILE A 67 10.51 -3.21 -1.50
N ARG A 68 9.99 -2.13 -0.87
CA ARG A 68 10.55 -0.77 -0.96
C ARG A 68 11.99 -0.68 -0.46
N ALA A 69 12.45 -1.64 0.37
CA ALA A 69 13.84 -1.73 0.79
C ALA A 69 14.82 -1.68 -0.39
N LEU A 70 14.47 -2.31 -1.50
CA LEU A 70 15.31 -2.38 -2.69
C LEU A 70 15.47 -1.02 -3.39
N SER A 71 14.38 -0.28 -3.56
CA SER A 71 14.39 1.05 -4.18
C SER A 71 14.90 2.13 -3.22
N ASP A 72 14.52 2.06 -1.94
CA ASP A 72 14.89 3.07 -0.95
C ASP A 72 16.38 3.05 -0.61
N SER A 73 17.04 1.89 -0.69
CA SER A 73 18.49 1.78 -0.56
C SER A 73 19.23 2.37 -1.75
N GLY A 74 18.60 2.44 -2.93
CA GLY A 74 19.24 2.73 -4.21
C GLY A 74 20.24 1.66 -4.69
N LEU A 75 20.35 0.53 -3.95
CA LEU A 75 21.33 -0.53 -4.20
C LEU A 75 20.67 -1.79 -4.80
N TYR A 76 19.34 -1.84 -4.84
CA TYR A 76 18.54 -2.92 -5.41
C TYR A 76 19.00 -4.32 -4.93
N GLU A 77 19.50 -5.18 -5.82
CA GLU A 77 19.98 -6.55 -5.48
C GLU A 77 21.18 -6.57 -4.52
N LYS A 78 21.85 -5.45 -4.34
CA LYS A 78 22.98 -5.26 -3.41
C LYS A 78 22.55 -4.69 -2.06
N THR A 79 21.25 -4.46 -1.83
CA THR A 79 20.75 -3.94 -0.55
C THR A 79 21.31 -4.76 0.62
N PRO A 80 21.92 -4.12 1.64
CA PRO A 80 22.43 -4.80 2.82
C PRO A 80 21.31 -5.44 3.67
N ASP A 81 21.62 -6.48 4.43
CA ASP A 81 20.63 -7.21 5.23
C ASP A 81 19.98 -6.33 6.30
N ASP A 82 20.74 -5.46 6.97
CA ASP A 82 20.24 -4.53 7.99
C ASP A 82 19.27 -3.48 7.43
N PHE A 83 19.35 -3.17 6.14
CA PHE A 83 18.51 -2.18 5.51
C PHE A 83 17.04 -2.63 5.41
N PHE A 84 16.79 -3.94 5.31
CA PHE A 84 15.41 -4.48 5.34
C PHE A 84 14.74 -4.18 6.68
N GLY A 85 15.44 -4.31 7.81
CA GLY A 85 14.93 -3.91 9.12
C GLY A 85 14.73 -2.41 9.26
N LYS A 86 15.64 -1.58 8.70
CA LYS A 86 15.47 -0.12 8.65
C LYS A 86 14.23 0.30 7.87
N THR A 87 13.87 -0.44 6.82
CA THR A 87 12.64 -0.20 6.05
C THR A 87 11.40 -0.37 6.92
N TRP A 88 11.36 -1.39 7.80
CA TRP A 88 10.28 -1.55 8.78
C TRP A 88 10.16 -0.33 9.69
N LEU A 89 11.28 0.16 10.23
CA LEU A 89 11.29 1.35 11.09
C LEU A 89 10.86 2.63 10.36
N ASN A 90 11.01 2.70 9.04
CA ASN A 90 10.55 3.85 8.26
C ASN A 90 9.03 3.82 7.99
N TYR A 91 8.46 2.64 7.77
CA TYR A 91 7.08 2.52 7.27
C TYR A 91 6.05 2.09 8.29
N LEU A 92 6.48 1.57 9.44
CA LEU A 92 5.57 1.04 10.45
C LEU A 92 5.37 2.00 11.61
N ILE A 93 4.11 2.22 11.96
CA ILE A 93 3.68 2.92 13.19
C ILE A 93 2.93 1.89 14.04
N PRO A 94 3.37 1.62 15.28
CA PRO A 94 2.73 0.63 16.15
C PRO A 94 1.22 0.84 16.29
N ASN A 95 0.46 -0.23 16.12
CA ASN A 95 -1.00 -0.27 16.22
C ASN A 95 -1.76 0.70 15.28
N LYS A 96 -1.09 1.24 14.24
CA LYS A 96 -1.70 2.16 13.27
C LYS A 96 -1.55 1.67 11.83
N THR A 97 -0.34 1.34 11.40
CA THR A 97 -0.13 0.69 10.09
C THR A 97 -0.46 -0.79 10.18
N ILE A 98 -0.78 -1.40 9.04
CA ILE A 98 -1.15 -2.81 9.04
C ILE A 98 0.07 -3.70 9.18
N LEU A 99 0.10 -4.36 10.28
CA LEU A 99 0.94 -5.48 10.66
C LEU A 99 0.18 -6.23 11.74
N TRP A 100 0.43 -7.52 11.96
CA TRP A 100 -0.19 -8.19 13.10
C TRP A 100 0.43 -7.73 14.43
N TRP A 101 -0.23 -6.80 15.10
CA TRP A 101 0.20 -6.19 16.37
C TRP A 101 -0.26 -7.02 17.59
N GLY A 102 0.06 -8.33 17.60
CA GLY A 102 -0.40 -9.31 18.59
C GLY A 102 0.41 -9.33 19.90
N ASN A 103 1.25 -8.34 20.17
CA ASN A 103 2.21 -8.24 21.27
C ASN A 103 3.48 -9.10 21.10
N MET A 104 4.50 -8.73 21.92
CA MET A 104 5.78 -9.41 21.94
C MET A 104 5.62 -10.89 22.35
N SER A 105 6.34 -11.76 21.68
CA SER A 105 6.34 -13.22 21.85
C SER A 105 5.03 -13.92 21.41
N HIS A 106 4.02 -13.17 21.00
CA HIS A 106 2.76 -13.71 20.48
C HIS A 106 2.63 -13.46 18.97
N SER A 107 2.96 -12.24 18.50
CA SER A 107 3.16 -11.93 17.11
C SER A 107 4.65 -11.93 16.77
N THR A 108 5.03 -12.66 15.74
CA THR A 108 6.40 -12.70 15.22
C THR A 108 6.84 -11.33 14.73
N GLU A 109 5.99 -10.67 13.95
CA GLU A 109 6.23 -9.37 13.35
C GLU A 109 6.35 -8.27 14.40
N HIS A 110 5.44 -8.24 15.38
CA HIS A 110 5.51 -7.28 16.48
C HIS A 110 6.75 -7.51 17.34
N THR A 111 7.11 -8.78 17.58
CA THR A 111 8.35 -9.13 18.32
C THR A 111 9.57 -8.62 17.58
N ALA A 112 9.69 -8.86 16.28
CA ALA A 112 10.80 -8.36 15.47
C ALA A 112 10.85 -6.83 15.43
N TYR A 113 9.70 -6.17 15.28
CA TYR A 113 9.62 -4.71 15.31
C TYR A 113 10.14 -4.13 16.64
N ILE A 114 9.75 -4.72 17.79
CA ILE A 114 10.26 -4.31 19.10
C ILE A 114 11.79 -4.54 19.18
N ARG A 115 12.30 -5.66 18.64
CA ARG A 115 13.73 -5.91 18.59
C ARG A 115 14.49 -4.85 17.78
N LEU A 116 13.95 -4.50 16.59
CA LEU A 116 14.50 -3.41 15.77
C LEU A 116 14.52 -2.09 16.53
N LYS A 117 13.45 -1.75 17.27
CA LYS A 117 13.37 -0.56 18.13
C LYS A 117 14.38 -0.59 19.29
N GLN A 118 14.71 -1.77 19.80
CA GLN A 118 15.74 -1.98 20.81
C GLN A 118 17.17 -1.90 20.25
N GLY A 119 17.33 -1.69 18.93
CA GLY A 119 18.63 -1.56 18.27
C GLY A 119 19.23 -2.88 17.74
N TYR A 120 18.49 -3.99 17.79
CA TYR A 120 18.91 -5.21 17.09
C TYR A 120 18.74 -5.01 15.57
N CYS A 121 19.71 -5.46 14.80
CA CYS A 121 19.63 -5.38 13.34
C CYS A 121 19.14 -6.70 12.74
N SER A 122 18.54 -6.65 11.53
CA SER A 122 18.36 -7.88 10.73
C SER A 122 19.74 -8.45 10.33
N PRO A 123 19.94 -9.79 10.40
CA PRO A 123 18.96 -10.85 10.67
C PRO A 123 18.77 -11.20 12.16
N GLU A 124 19.46 -10.57 13.09
CA GLU A 124 19.38 -10.93 14.52
C GLU A 124 17.97 -10.68 15.09
N SER A 125 17.28 -9.61 14.62
CA SER A 125 15.94 -9.24 15.07
C SER A 125 14.90 -10.36 14.94
N GLY A 126 15.01 -11.21 13.92
CA GLY A 126 14.11 -12.34 13.65
C GLY A 126 14.60 -13.69 14.14
N SER A 127 15.82 -13.77 14.72
CA SER A 127 16.48 -15.04 15.00
C SER A 127 15.81 -15.88 16.09
N MET A 128 15.79 -17.21 15.91
CA MET A 128 15.34 -18.17 16.94
C MET A 128 16.13 -18.05 18.23
N LYS A 129 17.42 -17.69 18.14
CA LYS A 129 18.27 -17.49 19.31
C LYS A 129 17.73 -16.38 20.22
N LEU A 130 17.17 -15.33 19.63
CA LEU A 130 16.66 -14.17 20.36
C LEU A 130 15.19 -14.33 20.77
N ASN A 131 14.36 -14.92 19.89
CA ASN A 131 12.91 -14.89 20.03
C ASN A 131 12.28 -16.26 20.34
N GLY A 132 13.04 -17.36 20.21
CA GLY A 132 12.53 -18.73 20.34
C GLY A 132 12.04 -19.31 19.02
N LYS A 133 11.98 -20.62 18.93
CA LYS A 133 11.64 -21.36 17.70
C LYS A 133 10.19 -21.11 17.29
N GLU A 134 9.25 -21.28 18.21
CA GLU A 134 7.82 -21.15 17.96
C GLU A 134 7.47 -19.76 17.39
N VAL A 135 8.01 -18.70 18.00
CA VAL A 135 7.81 -17.32 17.52
C VAL A 135 8.43 -17.09 16.15
N SER A 136 9.59 -17.67 15.86
CA SER A 136 10.33 -17.42 14.61
C SER A 136 9.87 -18.29 13.43
N GLU A 137 9.04 -19.32 13.64
CA GLU A 137 8.58 -20.24 12.59
C GLU A 137 7.07 -20.09 12.28
N GLN A 138 6.52 -18.87 12.37
CA GLN A 138 5.18 -18.55 11.90
C GLN A 138 5.18 -18.17 10.40
N ILE A 139 4.02 -17.93 9.80
CA ILE A 139 3.87 -17.79 8.35
C ILE A 139 4.31 -16.42 7.79
N GLY A 140 4.41 -15.38 8.62
CA GLY A 140 4.56 -13.99 8.17
C GLY A 140 5.69 -13.74 7.17
N ALA A 141 6.84 -14.41 7.30
CA ALA A 141 7.92 -14.26 6.31
C ALA A 141 7.49 -14.67 4.91
N GLN A 142 6.69 -15.73 4.80
CA GLN A 142 6.24 -16.28 3.52
C GLN A 142 5.17 -15.39 2.89
N ILE A 143 4.25 -14.84 3.67
CA ILE A 143 3.17 -14.01 3.12
C ILE A 143 3.66 -12.69 2.52
N PHE A 144 4.79 -12.16 2.98
CA PHE A 144 5.34 -10.88 2.50
C PHE A 144 6.28 -11.03 1.29
N ILE A 145 6.45 -12.25 0.73
CA ILE A 145 7.64 -12.57 -0.06
C ILE A 145 7.46 -12.46 -1.58
N ASP A 146 6.24 -12.51 -2.09
CA ASP A 146 5.95 -12.65 -3.53
C ASP A 146 6.67 -11.63 -4.40
N CYS A 147 6.72 -10.36 -3.97
CA CYS A 147 7.37 -9.30 -4.73
C CYS A 147 8.87 -9.54 -4.96
N PHE A 148 9.55 -10.29 -4.06
CA PHE A 148 10.96 -10.62 -4.25
C PHE A 148 11.17 -11.67 -5.34
N GLY A 149 10.17 -12.51 -5.62
CA GLY A 149 10.13 -13.33 -6.82
C GLY A 149 9.81 -12.53 -8.09
N MET A 150 8.87 -11.57 -7.99
CA MET A 150 8.44 -10.74 -9.13
C MET A 150 9.57 -9.86 -9.68
N VAL A 151 10.43 -9.32 -8.82
CA VAL A 151 11.56 -8.46 -9.24
C VAL A 151 12.77 -9.23 -9.79
N ALA A 152 12.75 -10.57 -9.71
CA ALA A 152 13.77 -11.47 -10.22
C ALA A 152 13.12 -12.55 -11.15
N PRO A 153 12.46 -12.13 -12.26
CA PRO A 153 11.71 -13.05 -13.12
C PRO A 153 12.66 -14.03 -13.83
N ASP A 154 12.38 -15.34 -13.71
CA ASP A 154 13.20 -16.47 -14.23
C ASP A 154 14.66 -16.45 -13.69
N ASP A 155 14.87 -15.82 -12.55
CA ASP A 155 16.13 -15.84 -11.78
C ASP A 155 15.83 -16.26 -10.32
N PRO A 156 15.53 -17.55 -10.10
CA PRO A 156 15.17 -18.05 -8.78
C PRO A 156 16.32 -17.97 -7.75
N GLU A 157 17.59 -17.99 -8.18
CA GLU A 157 18.73 -17.79 -7.28
C GLU A 157 18.72 -16.39 -6.66
N LEU A 158 18.50 -15.36 -7.47
CA LEU A 158 18.36 -13.99 -6.97
C LEU A 158 17.11 -13.85 -6.11
N ALA A 159 15.96 -14.39 -6.55
CA ALA A 159 14.71 -14.37 -5.78
C ALA A 159 14.89 -14.95 -4.37
N VAL A 160 15.48 -16.14 -4.25
CA VAL A 160 15.78 -16.82 -2.99
C VAL A 160 16.73 -16.02 -2.11
N LYS A 161 17.76 -15.42 -2.70
CA LYS A 161 18.72 -14.57 -1.97
C LYS A 161 18.03 -13.35 -1.36
N LEU A 162 17.22 -12.62 -2.14
CA LEU A 162 16.50 -11.44 -1.67
C LEU A 162 15.42 -11.82 -0.65
N ALA A 163 14.67 -12.87 -0.92
CA ALA A 163 13.67 -13.43 -0.01
C ALA A 163 14.29 -13.82 1.35
N GLY A 164 15.45 -14.47 1.35
CA GLY A 164 16.16 -14.82 2.58
C GLY A 164 16.56 -13.60 3.43
N LYS A 165 16.93 -12.47 2.81
CA LYS A 165 17.23 -11.23 3.52
C LYS A 165 15.97 -10.61 4.12
N ALA A 166 14.89 -10.53 3.34
CA ALA A 166 13.62 -9.96 3.79
C ALA A 166 12.97 -10.80 4.91
N ALA A 167 12.93 -12.11 4.75
CA ALA A 167 12.35 -13.04 5.71
C ALA A 167 13.05 -12.96 7.07
N ARG A 168 14.39 -12.84 7.09
CA ARG A 168 15.18 -12.80 8.33
C ARG A 168 15.06 -11.51 9.14
N VAL A 169 14.30 -10.53 8.68
CA VAL A 169 13.95 -9.37 9.53
C VAL A 169 13.17 -9.84 10.75
N SER A 170 12.26 -10.79 10.57
CA SER A 170 11.29 -11.24 11.59
C SER A 170 11.33 -12.74 11.89
N HIS A 171 11.78 -13.59 10.95
CA HIS A 171 11.66 -15.03 11.02
C HIS A 171 13.00 -15.74 10.88
N ASP A 172 13.01 -17.05 11.19
CA ASP A 172 14.17 -17.92 11.07
C ASP A 172 13.74 -19.37 10.72
N GLY A 173 14.68 -20.26 10.49
CA GLY A 173 14.44 -21.68 10.28
C GLY A 173 13.55 -22.03 9.10
N GLU A 174 12.56 -22.88 9.32
CA GLU A 174 11.67 -23.41 8.29
C GLU A 174 10.81 -22.31 7.64
N ALA A 175 10.47 -21.23 8.37
CA ALA A 175 9.73 -20.11 7.81
C ALA A 175 10.52 -19.37 6.71
N VAL A 176 11.83 -19.25 6.88
CA VAL A 176 12.72 -18.68 5.85
C VAL A 176 12.79 -19.59 4.62
N TYR A 177 12.89 -20.92 4.81
CA TYR A 177 12.91 -21.85 3.68
C TYR A 177 11.59 -21.83 2.91
N ALA A 178 10.45 -21.79 3.59
CA ALA A 178 9.14 -21.66 2.96
C ALA A 178 9.02 -20.36 2.15
N ALA A 179 9.45 -19.23 2.71
CA ALA A 179 9.50 -17.96 1.99
C ALA A 179 10.38 -18.02 0.73
N GLN A 180 11.55 -18.65 0.84
CA GLN A 180 12.46 -18.86 -0.29
C GLN A 180 11.84 -19.72 -1.39
N VAL A 181 11.11 -20.79 -1.03
CA VAL A 181 10.39 -21.63 -1.99
C VAL A 181 9.31 -20.82 -2.74
N VAL A 182 8.49 -20.04 -2.01
CA VAL A 182 7.45 -19.23 -2.65
C VAL A 182 8.06 -18.18 -3.59
N ALA A 183 9.11 -17.48 -3.17
CA ALA A 183 9.81 -16.52 -4.03
C ALA A 183 10.40 -17.19 -5.29
N ALA A 184 10.98 -18.39 -5.14
CA ALA A 184 11.46 -19.17 -6.28
C ALA A 184 10.32 -19.58 -7.22
N MET A 185 9.17 -20.04 -6.68
CA MET A 185 7.98 -20.40 -7.46
C MET A 185 7.47 -19.21 -8.27
N VAL A 186 7.33 -18.03 -7.63
CA VAL A 186 6.94 -16.80 -8.33
C VAL A 186 7.92 -16.47 -9.44
N SER A 187 9.23 -16.47 -9.16
CA SER A 187 10.27 -16.19 -10.16
C SER A 187 10.22 -17.15 -11.36
N ILE A 188 10.15 -18.45 -11.09
CA ILE A 188 10.08 -19.50 -12.12
C ILE A 188 8.81 -19.38 -12.95
N ALA A 189 7.66 -19.04 -12.34
CA ALA A 189 6.37 -18.95 -13.01
C ALA A 189 6.29 -17.81 -14.05
N PHE A 190 7.25 -16.90 -14.11
CA PHE A 190 7.37 -15.94 -15.22
C PHE A 190 7.69 -16.63 -16.56
N ALA A 191 8.42 -17.73 -16.55
CA ALA A 191 8.84 -18.46 -17.75
C ALA A 191 8.18 -19.85 -17.89
N GLU A 192 8.00 -20.58 -16.78
CA GLU A 192 7.39 -21.91 -16.75
C GLU A 192 5.94 -21.82 -16.27
N LYS A 193 5.00 -22.36 -17.05
CA LYS A 193 3.56 -22.30 -16.72
C LYS A 193 3.00 -23.62 -16.17
N ASP A 194 3.75 -24.72 -16.24
CA ASP A 194 3.36 -26.00 -15.67
C ASP A 194 3.61 -25.98 -14.14
N MET A 195 2.56 -25.98 -13.34
CA MET A 195 2.64 -25.92 -11.88
C MET A 195 3.51 -27.05 -11.29
N ASN A 196 3.47 -28.26 -11.84
CA ASN A 196 4.30 -29.35 -11.34
C ASN A 196 5.79 -29.07 -11.53
N LYS A 197 6.19 -28.49 -12.65
CA LYS A 197 7.57 -28.10 -12.91
C LYS A 197 7.99 -26.91 -12.05
N VAL A 198 7.08 -25.96 -11.79
CA VAL A 198 7.33 -24.85 -10.85
C VAL A 198 7.65 -25.41 -9.45
N LEU A 199 6.80 -26.33 -8.95
CA LEU A 199 6.99 -26.99 -7.67
C LEU A 199 8.28 -27.81 -7.63
N ASP A 200 8.61 -28.57 -8.70
CA ASP A 200 9.83 -29.39 -8.75
C ASP A 200 11.09 -28.54 -8.71
N ARG A 201 11.14 -27.44 -9.46
CA ARG A 201 12.31 -26.57 -9.53
C ARG A 201 12.49 -25.73 -8.27
N ALA A 202 11.41 -25.20 -7.69
CA ALA A 202 11.50 -24.27 -6.56
C ALA A 202 12.12 -24.92 -5.30
N ILE A 203 11.85 -26.20 -5.06
CA ILE A 203 12.34 -26.91 -3.89
C ILE A 203 13.85 -27.23 -3.96
N GLU A 204 14.49 -27.07 -5.13
CA GLU A 204 15.92 -27.29 -5.30
C GLU A 204 16.76 -26.20 -4.62
N PHE A 205 16.15 -25.05 -4.26
CA PHE A 205 16.81 -23.88 -3.68
C PHE A 205 16.85 -23.88 -2.14
N ILE A 206 16.29 -24.90 -1.48
CA ILE A 206 16.33 -25.05 -0.01
C ILE A 206 17.05 -26.34 0.39
N PRO A 207 17.44 -26.51 1.67
CA PRO A 207 18.07 -27.74 2.13
C PRO A 207 17.15 -28.95 1.92
N LYS A 208 17.68 -30.02 1.32
CA LYS A 208 16.93 -31.24 0.98
C LYS A 208 16.41 -32.01 2.20
N ASP A 209 17.01 -31.80 3.35
CA ASP A 209 16.67 -32.37 4.65
C ASP A 209 15.81 -31.43 5.50
N SER A 210 15.40 -30.26 4.97
CA SER A 210 14.47 -29.36 5.65
C SER A 210 13.07 -29.98 5.76
N LEU A 211 12.30 -29.53 6.75
CA LEU A 211 10.94 -30.00 6.95
C LEU A 211 10.02 -29.51 5.81
N ILE A 212 10.25 -28.32 5.28
CA ILE A 212 9.54 -27.81 4.09
C ILE A 212 9.76 -28.73 2.88
N ALA A 213 10.98 -29.22 2.64
CA ALA A 213 11.26 -30.17 1.58
C ALA A 213 10.50 -31.49 1.79
N GLN A 214 10.41 -31.96 3.03
CA GLN A 214 9.64 -33.16 3.37
C GLN A 214 8.14 -32.96 3.18
N VAL A 215 7.59 -31.79 3.54
CA VAL A 215 6.19 -31.41 3.30
C VAL A 215 5.86 -31.51 1.81
N HIS A 216 6.66 -30.89 0.94
CA HIS A 216 6.46 -30.98 -0.52
C HIS A 216 6.43 -32.42 -1.02
N LYS A 217 7.38 -33.23 -0.58
CA LYS A 217 7.47 -34.64 -0.98
C LYS A 217 6.24 -35.44 -0.57
N ASP A 218 5.82 -35.31 0.68
CA ASP A 218 4.72 -36.09 1.23
C ASP A 218 3.37 -35.64 0.65
N VAL A 219 3.07 -34.36 0.67
CA VAL A 219 1.78 -33.82 0.17
C VAL A 219 1.58 -34.14 -1.31
N ARG A 220 2.65 -33.96 -2.13
CA ARG A 220 2.57 -34.31 -3.56
C ARG A 220 2.47 -35.82 -3.81
N ALA A 221 3.04 -36.66 -2.94
CA ALA A 221 2.86 -38.10 -3.01
C ALA A 221 1.40 -38.49 -2.66
N TRP A 222 0.83 -37.88 -1.61
CA TRP A 222 -0.56 -38.11 -1.25
C TRP A 222 -1.53 -37.61 -2.32
N ALA A 223 -1.28 -36.44 -2.92
CA ALA A 223 -2.10 -35.92 -4.01
C ALA A 223 -2.12 -36.83 -5.26
N LYS A 224 -1.05 -37.60 -5.50
CA LYS A 224 -1.02 -38.64 -6.54
C LYS A 224 -1.77 -39.91 -6.13
N GLN A 225 -1.86 -40.20 -4.84
CA GLN A 225 -2.49 -41.40 -4.29
C GLN A 225 -4.01 -41.22 -4.11
N TYR A 226 -4.45 -40.07 -3.68
CA TYR A 226 -5.84 -39.76 -3.34
C TYR A 226 -6.45 -38.85 -4.40
N PRO A 227 -7.58 -39.22 -5.07
CA PRO A 227 -8.25 -38.36 -6.02
C PRO A 227 -8.93 -37.13 -5.40
N ASP A 228 -9.39 -37.24 -4.14
CA ASP A 228 -10.01 -36.18 -3.38
C ASP A 228 -9.01 -35.48 -2.50
N TRP A 229 -8.94 -34.14 -2.58
CA TRP A 229 -8.08 -33.32 -1.76
C TRP A 229 -8.40 -33.42 -0.26
N ASN A 230 -9.64 -33.74 0.10
CA ASN A 230 -10.05 -33.92 1.49
C ASN A 230 -9.31 -35.10 2.15
N ASP A 231 -9.03 -36.17 1.41
CA ASP A 231 -8.26 -37.30 1.92
C ASP A 231 -6.79 -36.91 2.19
N THR A 232 -6.21 -36.11 1.28
CA THR A 232 -4.85 -35.56 1.48
C THR A 232 -4.83 -34.59 2.64
N PHE A 233 -5.84 -33.72 2.80
CA PHE A 233 -5.92 -32.80 3.93
C PHE A 233 -5.98 -33.56 5.26
N GLY A 234 -6.73 -34.67 5.34
CA GLY A 234 -6.73 -35.55 6.53
C GLY A 234 -5.32 -36.07 6.89
N ARG A 235 -4.48 -36.39 5.88
CA ARG A 235 -3.09 -36.78 6.11
C ARG A 235 -2.22 -35.59 6.55
N ILE A 236 -2.50 -34.40 6.04
CA ILE A 236 -1.83 -33.17 6.50
C ILE A 236 -2.20 -32.91 7.97
N GLU A 237 -3.45 -33.00 8.33
CA GLU A 237 -3.89 -32.86 9.73
C GLU A 237 -3.17 -33.83 10.65
N GLU A 238 -3.12 -35.14 10.29
CA GLU A 238 -2.45 -36.18 11.08
C GLU A 238 -0.96 -35.93 11.29
N LYS A 239 -0.23 -35.45 10.27
CA LYS A 239 1.25 -35.36 10.29
C LYS A 239 1.79 -33.95 10.49
N TYR A 240 1.09 -32.95 10.02
CA TYR A 240 1.53 -31.56 9.93
C TYR A 240 0.55 -30.55 10.54
N GLY A 241 -0.51 -30.99 11.20
CA GLY A 241 -1.55 -30.14 11.76
C GLY A 241 -1.12 -29.39 13.03
N TYR A 242 -1.97 -28.47 13.47
CA TYR A 242 -1.74 -27.60 14.62
C TYR A 242 -1.63 -28.32 15.97
N GLN A 243 -2.08 -29.59 16.07
CA GLN A 243 -1.83 -30.44 17.25
C GLN A 243 -0.37 -30.87 17.40
N ILE A 244 0.45 -30.64 16.37
CA ILE A 244 1.89 -31.01 16.34
C ILE A 244 2.77 -29.74 16.30
N TYR A 245 2.31 -28.71 15.59
CA TYR A 245 3.05 -27.47 15.39
C TYR A 245 2.28 -26.31 16.05
N ASP A 246 2.79 -25.88 17.21
CA ASP A 246 2.21 -24.83 18.01
C ASP A 246 2.33 -23.43 17.38
N GLY A 247 1.52 -22.49 17.82
CA GLY A 247 1.50 -21.11 17.39
C GLY A 247 0.16 -20.72 16.75
N ASN A 248 0.00 -19.45 16.43
CA ASN A 248 -1.25 -18.94 15.87
C ASN A 248 -1.41 -19.30 14.38
N CYS A 249 -0.30 -19.26 13.65
CA CYS A 249 -0.25 -19.47 12.20
C CYS A 249 1.08 -20.10 11.79
N HIS A 250 1.41 -21.29 12.40
CA HIS A 250 2.69 -21.94 12.16
C HIS A 250 2.88 -22.28 10.67
N ILE A 251 4.11 -22.05 10.17
CA ILE A 251 4.45 -22.20 8.76
C ILE A 251 4.16 -23.60 8.20
N ILE A 252 4.39 -24.65 8.97
CA ILE A 252 4.32 -26.06 8.48
C ILE A 252 2.89 -26.46 8.08
N PRO A 253 1.84 -26.35 8.93
CA PRO A 253 0.47 -26.69 8.52
C PRO A 253 -0.01 -25.84 7.33
N ASN A 254 0.28 -24.54 7.35
CA ASN A 254 -0.18 -23.63 6.31
C ASN A 254 0.53 -23.88 4.99
N HIS A 255 1.85 -24.04 4.98
CA HIS A 255 2.59 -24.39 3.76
C HIS A 255 2.12 -25.74 3.17
N ALA A 256 1.81 -26.74 4.02
CA ALA A 256 1.28 -28.00 3.54
C ALA A 256 -0.08 -27.86 2.84
N ALA A 257 -0.98 -27.03 3.38
CA ALA A 257 -2.27 -26.73 2.75
C ALA A 257 -2.10 -26.03 1.39
N MET A 258 -1.12 -25.14 1.25
CA MET A 258 -0.80 -24.48 -0.02
C MET A 258 -0.26 -25.45 -1.06
N VAL A 259 0.69 -26.30 -0.68
CA VAL A 259 1.24 -27.35 -1.59
C VAL A 259 0.14 -28.28 -2.07
N MET A 260 -0.81 -28.65 -1.21
CA MET A 260 -1.99 -29.42 -1.58
C MET A 260 -2.84 -28.67 -2.63
N ALA A 261 -3.14 -27.39 -2.40
CA ALA A 261 -3.93 -26.60 -3.32
C ALA A 261 -3.30 -26.51 -4.72
N TRP A 262 -1.99 -26.25 -4.82
CA TRP A 262 -1.26 -26.26 -6.08
C TRP A 262 -1.22 -27.65 -6.74
N ALA A 263 -1.05 -28.71 -5.94
CA ALA A 263 -0.99 -30.07 -6.48
C ALA A 263 -2.30 -30.54 -7.13
N TYR A 264 -3.45 -30.16 -6.56
CA TYR A 264 -4.78 -30.51 -7.10
C TYR A 264 -5.34 -29.49 -8.10
N GLY A 265 -5.07 -28.21 -7.88
CA GLY A 265 -5.56 -27.13 -8.75
C GLY A 265 -4.75 -27.01 -10.03
N GLN A 266 -3.43 -27.27 -9.98
CA GLN A 266 -2.52 -27.13 -11.12
C GLN A 266 -2.59 -25.72 -11.73
N ASN A 267 -2.87 -25.59 -13.00
CA ASN A 267 -3.00 -24.32 -13.71
C ASN A 267 -4.43 -23.73 -13.65
N ASP A 268 -5.34 -24.35 -12.93
CA ASP A 268 -6.69 -23.82 -12.70
C ASP A 268 -6.69 -22.91 -11.47
N PHE A 269 -6.66 -21.59 -11.71
CA PHE A 269 -6.63 -20.56 -10.68
C PHE A 269 -7.82 -20.66 -9.72
N TYR A 270 -9.04 -20.83 -10.25
CA TYR A 270 -10.25 -20.95 -9.45
C TYR A 270 -10.20 -22.15 -8.52
N LYS A 271 -9.78 -23.30 -9.03
CA LYS A 271 -9.67 -24.54 -8.26
C LYS A 271 -8.61 -24.45 -7.17
N CYS A 272 -7.45 -23.84 -7.46
CA CYS A 272 -6.42 -23.59 -6.45
C CYS A 272 -6.98 -22.79 -5.28
N LEU A 273 -7.66 -21.68 -5.56
CA LEU A 273 -8.24 -20.81 -4.54
C LEU A 273 -9.39 -21.49 -3.79
N SER A 274 -10.28 -22.21 -4.48
CA SER A 274 -11.37 -22.93 -3.81
C SER A 274 -10.85 -23.96 -2.82
N ILE A 275 -9.84 -24.75 -3.18
CA ILE A 275 -9.26 -25.78 -2.32
C ILE A 275 -8.61 -25.15 -1.09
N VAL A 276 -7.72 -24.18 -1.26
CA VAL A 276 -6.98 -23.61 -0.12
C VAL A 276 -7.88 -22.90 0.87
N ASN A 277 -8.90 -22.18 0.40
CA ASN A 277 -9.86 -21.51 1.26
C ASN A 277 -10.85 -22.47 1.94
N SER A 278 -11.21 -23.57 1.26
CA SER A 278 -12.08 -24.60 1.84
C SER A 278 -11.36 -25.49 2.87
N ALA A 279 -10.03 -25.55 2.82
CA ALA A 279 -9.21 -26.25 3.79
C ALA A 279 -9.24 -25.59 5.19
N GLY A 280 -9.54 -24.30 5.26
CA GLY A 280 -9.55 -23.56 6.53
C GLY A 280 -8.15 -23.16 7.00
N TRP A 281 -7.99 -22.95 8.31
CA TRP A 281 -6.79 -22.45 8.97
C TRP A 281 -6.53 -20.98 8.65
N ASP A 282 -5.33 -20.63 8.24
CA ASP A 282 -4.90 -19.28 7.89
C ASP A 282 -5.20 -19.00 6.41
N THR A 283 -6.48 -18.82 6.12
CA THR A 283 -6.99 -18.86 4.74
C THR A 283 -6.57 -17.68 3.88
N ASP A 284 -6.47 -16.46 4.41
CA ASP A 284 -6.02 -15.28 3.67
C ASP A 284 -4.53 -15.35 3.34
N CYS A 285 -3.69 -15.65 4.32
CA CYS A 285 -2.27 -15.91 4.14
C CYS A 285 -2.01 -17.00 3.08
N ASN A 286 -2.68 -18.15 3.26
CA ASN A 286 -2.51 -19.28 2.35
C ASN A 286 -2.96 -18.96 0.94
N SER A 287 -4.13 -18.36 0.78
CA SER A 287 -4.66 -18.04 -0.55
C SER A 287 -3.99 -16.85 -1.21
N ALA A 288 -3.35 -15.95 -0.45
CA ALA A 288 -2.50 -14.89 -0.98
C ALA A 288 -1.37 -15.44 -1.85
N ASN A 289 -0.53 -16.31 -1.26
CA ASN A 289 0.59 -16.90 -2.01
C ASN A 289 0.11 -17.91 -3.06
N VAL A 290 -0.93 -18.71 -2.76
CA VAL A 290 -1.52 -19.64 -3.75
C VAL A 290 -2.00 -18.86 -4.96
N GLY A 291 -2.73 -17.75 -4.75
CA GLY A 291 -3.25 -16.89 -5.81
C GLY A 291 -2.15 -16.22 -6.63
N SER A 292 -1.09 -15.73 -5.99
CA SER A 292 0.04 -15.11 -6.67
C SER A 292 0.70 -16.03 -7.69
N VAL A 293 1.03 -17.27 -7.30
CA VAL A 293 1.69 -18.27 -8.15
C VAL A 293 0.73 -18.84 -9.20
N ALA A 294 -0.49 -19.23 -8.77
CA ALA A 294 -1.49 -19.82 -9.67
C ALA A 294 -1.92 -18.84 -10.78
N ALA A 295 -2.02 -17.53 -10.46
CA ALA A 295 -2.32 -16.51 -11.45
C ALA A 295 -1.25 -16.39 -12.53
N LEU A 296 0.04 -16.49 -12.18
CA LEU A 296 1.12 -16.51 -13.17
C LEU A 296 1.09 -17.74 -14.07
N CYS A 297 0.74 -18.90 -13.52
CA CYS A 297 0.61 -20.13 -14.29
C CYS A 297 -0.62 -20.10 -15.23
N ALA A 298 -1.76 -19.60 -14.74
CA ALA A 298 -3.00 -19.53 -15.52
C ALA A 298 -2.97 -18.42 -16.58
N GLY A 299 -2.42 -17.23 -16.25
CA GLY A 299 -2.48 -16.03 -17.09
C GLY A 299 -3.66 -15.12 -16.74
N LEU A 300 -3.49 -13.81 -16.97
CA LEU A 300 -4.46 -12.76 -16.60
C LEU A 300 -5.87 -13.02 -17.15
N GLU A 301 -5.96 -13.50 -18.37
CA GLU A 301 -7.19 -13.79 -19.11
C GLU A 301 -8.04 -14.90 -18.49
N HIS A 302 -7.44 -15.76 -17.64
CA HIS A 302 -8.10 -16.95 -17.06
C HIS A 302 -8.49 -16.80 -15.59
N LEU A 303 -8.21 -15.65 -14.96
CA LEU A 303 -8.48 -15.46 -13.52
C LEU A 303 -9.97 -15.39 -13.18
N CYS A 304 -10.82 -15.07 -14.15
CA CYS A 304 -12.26 -14.88 -13.97
C CYS A 304 -13.12 -15.79 -14.86
N ASP A 305 -12.57 -16.90 -15.40
CA ASP A 305 -13.30 -17.79 -16.30
C ASP A 305 -14.51 -18.46 -15.63
N THR A 306 -14.39 -18.81 -14.37
CA THR A 306 -15.45 -19.51 -13.61
C THR A 306 -16.27 -18.56 -12.74
N TYR A 307 -15.62 -17.58 -12.12
CA TYR A 307 -16.25 -16.59 -11.24
C TYR A 307 -15.55 -15.24 -11.40
N ASP A 308 -16.32 -14.16 -11.47
CA ASP A 308 -15.77 -12.82 -11.54
C ASP A 308 -15.26 -12.34 -10.17
N PHE A 309 -14.02 -12.70 -9.88
CA PHE A 309 -13.34 -12.25 -8.64
C PHE A 309 -12.90 -10.78 -8.71
N ARG A 310 -12.84 -10.15 -9.88
CA ARG A 310 -12.19 -8.87 -10.06
C ARG A 310 -13.13 -7.67 -9.98
N SER A 311 -14.25 -7.72 -10.69
CA SER A 311 -15.18 -6.58 -10.78
C SER A 311 -15.68 -6.08 -9.43
N PRO A 312 -15.91 -6.94 -8.38
CA PRO A 312 -16.42 -6.45 -7.09
C PRO A 312 -15.50 -5.45 -6.38
N PHE A 313 -14.18 -5.52 -6.57
CA PHE A 313 -13.25 -4.58 -5.94
C PHE A 313 -12.55 -3.63 -6.93
N ALA A 314 -12.66 -3.88 -8.24
CA ALA A 314 -12.12 -3.02 -9.32
C ALA A 314 -10.64 -2.64 -9.09
N ASP A 315 -9.83 -3.61 -8.71
CA ASP A 315 -8.39 -3.48 -8.40
C ASP A 315 -8.05 -2.71 -7.10
N ARG A 316 -9.03 -2.25 -6.29
CA ARG A 316 -8.77 -1.49 -5.06
C ARG A 316 -8.01 -2.30 -4.03
N LEU A 317 -7.06 -1.65 -3.36
CA LEU A 317 -6.36 -2.18 -2.19
C LEU A 317 -5.86 -1.05 -1.28
N TYR A 318 -5.48 -1.40 -0.06
CA TYR A 318 -4.89 -0.48 0.90
C TYR A 318 -3.48 -0.95 1.30
N VAL A 319 -2.54 0.01 1.36
CA VAL A 319 -1.15 -0.23 1.82
C VAL A 319 -0.80 0.82 2.87
N PRO A 320 -1.39 0.77 4.06
CA PRO A 320 -1.19 1.77 5.09
C PRO A 320 0.24 1.72 5.64
N THR A 321 0.99 2.77 5.32
CA THR A 321 2.38 2.98 5.74
C THR A 321 2.57 4.38 6.31
N ALA A 322 3.65 4.57 7.07
CA ALA A 322 3.94 5.84 7.72
C ALA A 322 4.19 7.02 6.75
N ASP A 323 4.47 6.76 5.47
CA ASP A 323 4.58 7.83 4.47
C ASP A 323 3.24 8.23 3.84
N GLY A 324 2.19 7.44 4.02
CA GLY A 324 0.83 7.73 3.59
C GLY A 324 0.55 7.69 2.09
N THR A 325 1.57 7.70 1.25
CA THR A 325 1.47 7.92 -0.21
C THR A 325 0.62 6.89 -0.93
N TYR A 326 0.79 5.61 -0.60
CA TYR A 326 0.12 4.48 -1.25
C TYR A 326 -0.92 3.82 -0.35
N SER A 327 -1.34 4.50 0.72
CA SER A 327 -2.29 3.90 1.67
C SER A 327 -3.63 3.59 1.01
N VAL A 328 -4.09 4.43 0.10
CA VAL A 328 -5.21 4.15 -0.81
C VAL A 328 -4.62 3.98 -2.21
N SER A 329 -4.69 2.78 -2.75
CA SER A 329 -4.01 2.41 -3.99
C SER A 329 -4.83 1.39 -4.79
N ASP A 330 -4.25 0.89 -5.85
CA ASP A 330 -4.81 -0.17 -6.68
C ASP A 330 -3.73 -1.13 -7.18
N VAL A 331 -4.16 -2.29 -7.67
CA VAL A 331 -3.27 -3.35 -8.15
C VAL A 331 -2.34 -2.85 -9.27
N LEU A 332 -2.84 -2.00 -10.18
CA LEU A 332 -2.03 -1.54 -11.31
C LEU A 332 -0.95 -0.55 -10.87
N GLU A 333 -1.27 0.38 -9.96
CA GLU A 333 -0.28 1.30 -9.39
C GLU A 333 0.85 0.55 -8.69
N GLN A 334 0.50 -0.44 -7.86
CA GLN A 334 1.50 -1.24 -7.15
C GLN A 334 2.30 -2.16 -8.08
N ALA A 335 1.66 -2.72 -9.11
CA ALA A 335 2.34 -3.55 -10.10
C ALA A 335 3.38 -2.77 -10.90
N LEU A 336 3.06 -1.55 -11.31
CA LEU A 336 4.02 -0.68 -12.00
C LEU A 336 5.19 -0.27 -11.09
N PHE A 337 4.90 -0.03 -9.79
CA PHE A 337 5.95 0.25 -8.80
C PHE A 337 6.90 -0.95 -8.62
N VAL A 338 6.38 -2.16 -8.44
CA VAL A 338 7.19 -3.39 -8.33
C VAL A 338 7.96 -3.65 -9.64
N ALA A 339 7.30 -3.49 -10.79
CA ALA A 339 7.92 -3.67 -12.09
C ALA A 339 9.08 -2.67 -12.32
N LYS A 340 8.96 -1.42 -11.86
CA LYS A 340 10.05 -0.43 -11.91
C LYS A 340 11.29 -0.91 -11.17
N ILE A 341 11.12 -1.51 -9.98
CA ILE A 341 12.22 -2.11 -9.22
C ILE A 341 12.86 -3.26 -10.00
N GLY A 342 12.06 -4.22 -10.51
CA GLY A 342 12.57 -5.36 -11.27
C GLY A 342 13.30 -4.94 -12.55
N ARG A 343 12.77 -3.93 -13.27
CA ARG A 343 13.47 -3.37 -14.46
C ARG A 343 14.83 -2.79 -14.09
N SER A 344 14.94 -2.09 -12.97
CA SER A 344 16.23 -1.56 -12.48
C SER A 344 17.22 -2.69 -12.18
N ILE A 345 16.76 -3.79 -11.56
CA ILE A 345 17.58 -4.99 -11.28
C ILE A 345 18.04 -5.65 -12.59
N MET A 346 17.15 -5.78 -13.57
CA MET A 346 17.46 -6.37 -14.88
C MET A 346 18.28 -5.44 -15.81
N GLY A 347 18.59 -4.20 -15.37
CA GLY A 347 19.25 -3.21 -16.23
C GLY A 347 18.42 -2.77 -17.43
N MET A 348 17.09 -2.87 -17.34
CA MET A 348 16.19 -2.44 -18.40
C MET A 348 15.97 -0.93 -18.35
N PRO A 349 15.64 -0.27 -19.49
CA PRO A 349 15.27 1.15 -19.49
C PRO A 349 14.13 1.45 -18.53
N GLU A 350 14.11 2.65 -17.97
CA GLU A 350 13.02 3.11 -17.12
C GLU A 350 11.68 3.02 -17.88
N LEU A 351 10.62 2.61 -17.16
CA LEU A 351 9.28 2.54 -17.74
C LEU A 351 8.75 3.97 -17.92
N PRO A 352 8.36 4.37 -19.16
CA PRO A 352 7.75 5.66 -19.34
C PRO A 352 6.43 5.74 -18.58
N ALA A 353 6.18 6.88 -17.91
CA ALA A 353 4.95 7.08 -17.16
C ALA A 353 3.72 6.97 -18.10
N PRO A 354 2.75 6.07 -17.83
CA PRO A 354 1.60 5.87 -18.69
C PRO A 354 0.84 7.18 -18.94
N LYS A 355 0.45 7.41 -20.20
CA LYS A 355 -0.33 8.60 -20.61
C LYS A 355 0.23 9.92 -20.06
N ASN A 356 1.56 10.07 -20.11
CA ASN A 356 2.30 11.23 -19.61
C ASN A 356 2.06 11.51 -18.11
N GLY A 357 2.08 10.48 -17.27
CA GLY A 357 1.96 10.60 -15.81
C GLY A 357 0.53 10.82 -15.31
N ALA A 358 -0.47 10.32 -16.04
CA ALA A 358 -1.84 10.31 -15.52
C ALA A 358 -1.96 9.33 -14.35
N LYS A 359 -2.61 9.75 -13.24
CA LYS A 359 -2.87 8.89 -12.08
C LYS A 359 -3.80 7.72 -12.46
N TYR A 360 -4.87 8.01 -13.19
CA TYR A 360 -5.84 7.01 -13.65
C TYR A 360 -5.72 6.88 -15.16
N HIS A 361 -4.96 5.89 -15.61
CA HIS A 361 -4.58 5.75 -17.03
C HIS A 361 -5.16 4.50 -17.72
N PHE A 362 -5.65 3.51 -16.95
CA PHE A 362 -6.33 2.30 -17.43
C PHE A 362 -5.50 1.37 -18.36
N GLU A 363 -4.17 1.53 -18.45
CA GLU A 363 -3.27 0.87 -19.40
C GLU A 363 -2.93 -0.60 -19.03
N MET A 364 -3.92 -1.34 -18.48
CA MET A 364 -3.83 -2.79 -18.29
C MET A 364 -5.20 -3.41 -18.55
N PRO A 365 -5.30 -4.57 -19.26
CA PRO A 365 -6.57 -5.22 -19.51
C PRO A 365 -7.37 -5.43 -18.22
N GLY A 366 -8.59 -4.88 -18.18
CA GLY A 366 -9.53 -4.98 -17.06
C GLY A 366 -9.25 -4.05 -15.89
N ALA A 367 -8.16 -3.26 -15.84
CA ALA A 367 -7.86 -2.34 -14.75
C ALA A 367 -8.80 -1.14 -14.74
N LEU A 368 -9.37 -0.84 -13.57
CA LEU A 368 -10.31 0.25 -13.37
C LEU A 368 -9.86 1.28 -12.31
N HIS A 369 -8.69 1.09 -11.69
CA HIS A 369 -8.20 1.98 -10.64
C HIS A 369 -9.23 2.27 -9.54
N GLY A 370 -10.03 1.27 -9.19
CA GLY A 370 -11.04 1.40 -8.15
C GLY A 370 -12.35 2.05 -8.57
N PHE A 371 -12.53 2.46 -9.83
CA PHE A 371 -13.80 3.05 -10.29
C PHE A 371 -14.93 2.03 -10.28
N LEU A 372 -15.95 2.28 -9.48
CA LEU A 372 -17.18 1.48 -9.36
C LEU A 372 -18.43 2.36 -9.47
N PRO A 373 -19.58 1.77 -9.83
CA PRO A 373 -20.86 2.45 -9.75
C PRO A 373 -21.14 2.97 -8.34
N ALA A 374 -21.51 4.25 -8.22
CA ALA A 374 -21.84 4.93 -6.97
C ALA A 374 -23.31 5.38 -6.91
N ALA A 375 -23.92 5.71 -8.05
CA ALA A 375 -25.33 6.10 -8.12
C ALA A 375 -25.93 5.88 -9.51
N GLY A 376 -27.24 5.65 -9.54
CA GLY A 376 -28.01 5.53 -10.77
C GLY A 376 -27.74 4.23 -11.54
N ASN A 377 -28.23 4.14 -12.78
CA ASN A 377 -27.97 3.04 -13.70
C ASN A 377 -26.64 3.30 -14.41
N ALA A 378 -25.57 2.84 -13.80
CA ALA A 378 -24.18 3.09 -14.19
C ALA A 378 -23.37 1.80 -14.23
N SER A 379 -22.40 1.72 -15.14
CA SER A 379 -21.37 0.69 -15.13
C SER A 379 -20.04 1.25 -15.63
N ALA A 380 -18.93 0.71 -15.13
CA ALA A 380 -17.58 1.00 -15.60
C ALA A 380 -16.91 -0.30 -16.05
N VAL A 381 -16.28 -0.27 -17.21
CA VAL A 381 -15.50 -1.39 -17.72
C VAL A 381 -14.22 -0.90 -18.38
N ASN A 382 -13.13 -1.65 -18.29
CA ASN A 382 -11.94 -1.37 -19.06
C ASN A 382 -12.16 -1.84 -20.50
N ALA A 383 -11.85 -1.01 -21.47
CA ALA A 383 -12.10 -1.25 -22.89
C ALA A 383 -10.88 -0.86 -23.73
N GLN A 384 -10.82 -1.38 -24.96
CA GLN A 384 -9.83 -0.93 -25.93
C GLN A 384 -10.05 0.56 -26.27
N ALA A 385 -8.96 1.31 -26.26
CA ALA A 385 -8.99 2.74 -26.56
C ALA A 385 -9.32 2.99 -28.05
N PRO A 386 -10.24 3.90 -28.35
CA PRO A 386 -10.50 4.30 -29.72
C PRO A 386 -9.32 5.08 -30.32
N SER A 387 -9.32 5.22 -31.63
CA SER A 387 -8.31 6.04 -32.35
C SER A 387 -8.28 7.47 -31.79
N GLY A 388 -7.07 8.02 -31.60
CA GLY A 388 -6.86 9.35 -31.04
C GLY A 388 -6.67 9.41 -29.50
N PHE A 389 -6.82 8.26 -28.81
CA PHE A 389 -6.46 8.16 -27.40
C PHE A 389 -4.95 7.89 -27.23
N SER A 390 -4.49 8.16 -26.01
CA SER A 390 -3.11 7.92 -25.63
C SER A 390 -2.99 6.51 -25.04
N GLY A 391 -2.49 5.53 -25.80
CA GLY A 391 -2.31 4.16 -25.32
C GLY A 391 -3.32 3.17 -25.85
N LYS A 392 -3.43 1.98 -25.21
CA LYS A 392 -4.19 0.82 -25.69
C LYS A 392 -5.55 0.64 -25.04
N TYR A 393 -5.72 1.11 -23.81
CA TYR A 393 -6.91 0.91 -22.99
C TYR A 393 -7.47 2.21 -22.45
N CYS A 394 -8.76 2.20 -22.10
CA CYS A 394 -9.48 3.32 -21.49
C CYS A 394 -10.59 2.78 -20.59
N MET A 395 -11.21 3.64 -19.80
CA MET A 395 -12.44 3.28 -19.08
C MET A 395 -13.67 3.66 -19.90
N GLU A 396 -14.56 2.70 -20.13
CA GLU A 396 -15.87 2.93 -20.68
C GLU A 396 -16.88 3.07 -19.53
N PHE A 397 -17.45 4.24 -19.37
CA PHE A 397 -18.55 4.55 -18.45
C PHE A 397 -19.86 4.55 -19.22
N ARG A 398 -20.73 3.57 -18.95
CA ARG A 398 -22.09 3.50 -19.48
C ARG A 398 -23.08 4.04 -18.47
N PHE A 399 -24.08 4.77 -18.94
CA PHE A 399 -25.04 5.44 -18.07
C PHE A 399 -26.40 5.59 -18.74
N ALA A 400 -27.47 5.59 -17.91
CA ALA A 400 -28.82 5.89 -18.28
C ALA A 400 -29.45 6.78 -17.16
N PRO A 401 -29.13 8.07 -17.10
CA PRO A 401 -29.66 8.97 -16.08
C PRO A 401 -31.16 9.19 -16.28
N ALA A 402 -31.85 9.42 -15.18
CA ALA A 402 -33.23 9.88 -15.17
C ALA A 402 -33.29 11.36 -14.72
N PRO A 403 -34.37 12.09 -14.98
CA PRO A 403 -34.51 13.45 -14.46
C PRO A 403 -34.23 13.52 -12.97
N GLU A 404 -33.35 14.42 -12.55
CA GLU A 404 -32.88 14.61 -11.16
C GLU A 404 -32.15 13.43 -10.51
N LYS A 405 -31.87 12.36 -11.28
CA LYS A 405 -31.13 11.19 -10.82
C LYS A 405 -29.89 10.95 -11.69
N PRO A 406 -28.76 11.57 -11.37
CA PRO A 406 -27.52 11.36 -12.13
C PRO A 406 -27.00 9.94 -11.95
N CYS A 407 -26.23 9.50 -12.95
CA CYS A 407 -25.43 8.28 -12.87
C CYS A 407 -24.00 8.65 -12.46
N ARG A 408 -23.43 7.91 -11.53
CA ARG A 408 -22.09 8.16 -10.98
C ARG A 408 -21.24 6.92 -10.95
N ILE A 409 -19.98 7.09 -11.26
CA ILE A 409 -18.89 6.16 -10.94
C ILE A 409 -17.84 6.90 -10.14
N GLU A 410 -17.19 6.23 -9.18
CA GLU A 410 -16.16 6.85 -8.35
C GLU A 410 -15.06 5.88 -7.92
N THR A 411 -13.89 6.42 -7.57
CA THR A 411 -12.79 5.74 -6.92
C THR A 411 -12.51 6.37 -5.55
N PRO A 412 -12.23 5.59 -4.50
CA PRO A 412 -11.96 6.13 -3.18
C PRO A 412 -10.62 6.86 -3.14
N LEU A 413 -10.58 7.96 -2.38
CA LEU A 413 -9.37 8.72 -2.02
C LEU A 413 -9.08 8.65 -0.51
N ALA A 414 -9.97 8.04 0.26
CA ALA A 414 -9.86 7.82 1.69
C ALA A 414 -9.93 6.33 1.99
N ALA A 415 -9.15 5.91 2.99
CA ALA A 415 -9.22 4.56 3.52
C ALA A 415 -10.26 4.48 4.62
N GLU A 416 -11.00 3.37 4.65
CA GLU A 416 -11.94 3.08 5.73
C GLU A 416 -11.29 2.20 6.79
N SER A 417 -11.48 2.54 8.06
CA SER A 417 -11.02 1.71 9.19
C SER A 417 -11.96 0.52 9.37
N PHE A 418 -11.37 -0.65 9.68
CA PHE A 418 -12.14 -1.86 9.91
C PHE A 418 -11.64 -2.58 11.18
N ARG A 419 -12.57 -3.06 12.03
CA ARG A 419 -12.30 -3.82 13.26
C ARG A 419 -11.22 -3.21 14.18
N GLY A 420 -11.14 -1.88 14.28
CA GLY A 420 -10.18 -1.20 15.14
C GLY A 420 -8.79 -1.01 14.53
N TYR A 421 -8.53 -1.52 13.34
CA TYR A 421 -7.33 -1.15 12.60
C TYR A 421 -7.48 0.28 12.09
N ALA A 422 -6.60 1.16 12.54
CA ALA A 422 -6.45 2.45 11.91
C ALA A 422 -5.80 2.24 10.53
N THR A 423 -6.27 2.98 9.55
CA THR A 423 -5.66 2.97 8.22
C THR A 423 -5.15 4.38 7.94
N PRO A 424 -3.92 4.73 8.41
CA PRO A 424 -3.35 6.04 8.16
C PRO A 424 -3.17 6.26 6.66
N TYR A 425 -3.60 7.40 6.17
CA TYR A 425 -3.49 7.77 4.75
C TYR A 425 -3.31 9.28 4.60
N THR A 426 -2.82 9.67 3.44
CA THR A 426 -2.89 11.05 2.97
C THR A 426 -3.68 11.07 1.65
N PRO A 427 -4.50 12.11 1.41
CA PRO A 427 -5.26 12.21 0.18
C PRO A 427 -4.37 12.27 -1.06
N SER A 428 -4.88 11.78 -2.19
CA SER A 428 -4.24 11.98 -3.50
C SER A 428 -4.68 13.29 -4.15
N VAL A 429 -5.75 13.92 -3.67
CA VAL A 429 -6.29 15.19 -4.19
C VAL A 429 -6.47 16.18 -3.05
N TYR A 430 -5.90 17.36 -3.23
CA TYR A 430 -5.98 18.50 -2.32
C TYR A 430 -6.66 19.69 -2.99
N SER A 431 -7.13 20.65 -2.20
CA SER A 431 -7.60 21.95 -2.72
C SER A 431 -6.50 22.61 -3.58
N GLY A 432 -6.87 23.22 -4.69
CA GLY A 432 -5.94 23.84 -5.64
C GLY A 432 -5.32 22.89 -6.67
N ASN A 433 -5.47 21.55 -6.50
CA ASN A 433 -5.03 20.62 -7.54
C ASN A 433 -5.83 20.81 -8.83
N THR A 434 -5.18 20.66 -9.97
CA THR A 434 -5.82 20.68 -11.28
C THR A 434 -6.09 19.26 -11.76
N LEU A 435 -7.36 18.91 -11.92
CA LEU A 435 -7.84 17.65 -12.45
C LEU A 435 -8.09 17.79 -13.95
N ASN A 436 -7.44 16.95 -14.76
CA ASN A 436 -7.60 16.92 -16.21
C ASN A 436 -8.13 15.59 -16.68
N MET A 437 -9.34 15.56 -17.25
CA MET A 437 -9.95 14.38 -17.83
C MET A 437 -10.05 14.54 -19.35
N LYS A 438 -9.58 13.54 -20.11
CA LYS A 438 -9.73 13.46 -21.57
C LYS A 438 -10.61 12.29 -21.94
N GLY A 439 -11.45 12.45 -22.95
CA GLY A 439 -12.31 11.36 -23.40
C GLY A 439 -13.16 11.70 -24.61
N VAL A 440 -14.10 10.79 -24.91
CA VAL A 440 -15.12 10.94 -25.93
C VAL A 440 -16.48 10.63 -25.29
N LEU A 441 -17.45 11.52 -25.45
CA LEU A 441 -18.82 11.38 -24.99
C LEU A 441 -19.71 11.02 -26.18
N ALA A 442 -20.41 9.88 -26.10
CA ALA A 442 -21.40 9.44 -27.05
C ALA A 442 -22.75 9.32 -26.35
N GLY A 443 -23.70 10.17 -26.74
CA GLY A 443 -25.05 10.24 -26.17
C GLY A 443 -25.72 11.58 -26.55
N LYS A 444 -27.01 11.56 -26.73
CA LYS A 444 -27.79 12.79 -26.92
C LYS A 444 -28.38 13.21 -25.58
N ASP A 445 -28.48 14.53 -25.36
CA ASP A 445 -29.07 15.11 -24.15
C ASP A 445 -28.45 14.67 -22.83
N CYS A 446 -27.13 14.41 -22.88
CA CYS A 446 -26.32 14.01 -21.72
C CYS A 446 -25.21 15.02 -21.44
N SER A 447 -24.94 15.24 -20.18
CA SER A 447 -23.87 16.10 -19.66
C SER A 447 -22.92 15.27 -18.78
N LEU A 448 -21.62 15.50 -18.89
CA LEU A 448 -20.59 14.81 -18.12
C LEU A 448 -19.80 15.81 -17.27
N LYS A 449 -19.57 15.49 -16.01
CA LYS A 449 -18.78 16.30 -15.07
C LYS A 449 -17.83 15.42 -14.26
N MET A 450 -16.72 15.97 -13.78
CA MET A 450 -16.00 15.42 -12.64
C MET A 450 -16.62 15.92 -11.34
N TYR A 451 -16.53 15.11 -10.27
CA TYR A 451 -16.94 15.53 -8.93
C TYR A 451 -15.98 15.02 -7.86
N LEU A 452 -15.97 15.70 -6.71
CA LEU A 452 -15.35 15.21 -5.48
C LEU A 452 -16.45 15.04 -4.43
N ALA A 453 -16.42 13.90 -3.75
CA ALA A 453 -17.22 13.67 -2.55
C ALA A 453 -16.37 14.01 -1.32
N LEU A 454 -16.81 14.94 -0.50
CA LEU A 454 -16.10 15.41 0.68
C LEU A 454 -16.49 14.58 1.92
N ALA A 455 -15.63 14.60 2.94
CA ALA A 455 -15.86 13.88 4.19
C ALA A 455 -17.12 14.36 4.96
N ASN A 456 -17.50 15.61 4.79
CA ASN A 456 -18.72 16.21 5.36
C ASN A 456 -20.02 15.79 4.64
N GLY A 457 -19.92 15.02 3.54
CA GLY A 457 -21.05 14.58 2.72
C GLY A 457 -21.39 15.53 1.55
N GLU A 458 -20.70 16.65 1.43
CA GLU A 458 -20.85 17.55 0.30
C GLU A 458 -20.29 16.93 -0.99
N ILE A 459 -20.94 17.22 -2.11
CA ILE A 459 -20.44 16.88 -3.45
C ILE A 459 -20.22 18.16 -4.23
N ILE A 460 -18.98 18.39 -4.62
CA ILE A 460 -18.61 19.52 -5.47
C ILE A 460 -18.32 19.02 -6.89
N CYS A 461 -18.77 19.78 -7.89
CA CYS A 461 -18.70 19.37 -9.29
C CYS A 461 -17.94 20.38 -10.14
N SER A 462 -17.29 19.91 -11.19
CA SER A 462 -16.77 20.74 -12.27
C SER A 462 -17.88 21.34 -13.11
N SER A 463 -17.55 22.28 -14.01
CA SER A 463 -18.39 22.58 -15.17
C SER A 463 -18.59 21.32 -16.03
N ALA A 464 -19.67 21.35 -16.84
CA ALA A 464 -19.90 20.24 -17.78
C ALA A 464 -18.81 20.20 -18.87
N ALA A 465 -18.43 19.00 -19.29
CA ALA A 465 -17.61 18.81 -20.47
C ALA A 465 -18.26 19.42 -21.70
N LYS A 466 -17.46 19.97 -22.60
CA LYS A 466 -17.89 20.55 -23.86
C LYS A 466 -17.39 19.70 -25.03
N PRO A 467 -18.14 18.68 -25.47
CA PRO A 467 -17.71 17.83 -26.56
C PRO A 467 -17.64 18.59 -27.88
N SER A 468 -16.64 18.26 -28.70
CA SER A 468 -16.55 18.66 -30.10
C SER A 468 -17.56 17.86 -30.96
N ALA A 469 -17.63 18.14 -32.25
CA ALA A 469 -18.59 17.49 -33.17
C ALA A 469 -18.43 15.97 -33.25
N ASP A 470 -17.24 15.46 -33.01
CA ASP A 470 -16.92 14.02 -32.94
C ASP A 470 -17.07 13.42 -31.51
N GLY A 471 -17.55 14.22 -30.56
CA GLY A 471 -17.73 13.84 -29.16
C GLY A 471 -16.50 13.95 -28.29
N GLY A 472 -15.33 14.28 -28.82
CA GLY A 472 -14.09 14.45 -28.07
C GLY A 472 -14.16 15.62 -27.09
N PHE A 473 -13.58 15.44 -25.88
CA PHE A 473 -13.51 16.50 -24.87
C PHE A 473 -12.21 16.45 -24.07
N VAL A 474 -11.84 17.62 -23.58
CA VAL A 474 -10.86 17.79 -22.50
C VAL A 474 -11.52 18.65 -21.44
N LEU A 475 -11.61 18.16 -20.22
CA LEU A 475 -12.19 18.84 -19.07
C LEU A 475 -11.08 19.11 -18.06
N SER A 476 -10.83 20.39 -17.78
CA SER A 476 -9.89 20.85 -16.76
C SER A 476 -10.66 21.51 -15.62
N TRP A 477 -10.33 21.14 -14.38
CA TRP A 477 -11.00 21.65 -13.19
C TRP A 477 -10.02 21.78 -12.02
N THR A 478 -10.03 22.96 -11.40
CA THR A 478 -9.25 23.24 -10.19
C THR A 478 -10.23 23.51 -9.04
N PRO A 479 -10.60 22.47 -8.25
CA PRO A 479 -11.50 22.65 -7.13
C PRO A 479 -10.84 23.37 -5.96
N GLU A 480 -11.59 24.28 -5.34
CA GLU A 480 -11.29 24.88 -4.05
C GLU A 480 -12.29 24.33 -3.02
N PHE A 481 -11.79 23.78 -1.92
CA PHE A 481 -12.62 23.20 -0.86
C PHE A 481 -11.87 23.20 0.46
N THR A 482 -12.62 23.00 1.54
CA THR A 482 -12.07 22.78 2.89
C THR A 482 -12.42 21.38 3.36
N GLY A 483 -11.56 20.79 4.21
CA GLY A 483 -11.73 19.43 4.71
C GLY A 483 -11.17 18.34 3.81
N ASN A 484 -11.49 17.09 4.12
CA ASN A 484 -10.93 15.93 3.46
C ASN A 484 -11.84 15.42 2.33
N VAL A 485 -11.21 14.88 1.28
CA VAL A 485 -11.90 14.24 0.14
C VAL A 485 -12.03 12.74 0.39
N LYS A 486 -13.21 12.18 0.15
CA LYS A 486 -13.47 10.73 0.22
C LYS A 486 -13.33 10.03 -1.12
N ALA A 487 -13.80 10.65 -2.21
CA ALA A 487 -13.79 10.02 -3.52
C ALA A 487 -13.67 11.05 -4.66
N LEU A 488 -13.08 10.62 -5.75
CA LEU A 488 -13.12 11.28 -7.05
C LEU A 488 -14.04 10.49 -7.98
N GLY A 489 -14.95 11.17 -8.67
CA GLY A 489 -15.86 10.49 -9.56
C GLY A 489 -16.17 11.26 -10.84
N VAL A 490 -16.94 10.55 -11.68
CA VAL A 490 -17.53 11.08 -12.92
C VAL A 490 -19.04 10.94 -12.86
N GLU A 491 -19.74 12.04 -13.12
CA GLU A 491 -21.19 12.14 -13.11
C GLU A 491 -21.71 12.35 -14.52
N ALA A 492 -22.70 11.55 -14.91
CA ALA A 492 -23.51 11.77 -16.10
C ALA A 492 -24.92 12.15 -15.70
N SER A 493 -25.44 13.25 -16.27
CA SER A 493 -26.79 13.78 -16.05
C SER A 493 -27.50 14.05 -17.38
N GLY A 494 -28.83 14.16 -17.34
CA GLY A 494 -29.68 14.37 -18.52
C GLY A 494 -30.82 13.36 -18.60
N SER A 495 -31.34 13.08 -19.79
CA SER A 495 -32.50 12.21 -20.00
C SER A 495 -32.25 11.04 -20.99
N GLY A 496 -31.05 10.96 -21.55
CA GLY A 496 -30.67 9.97 -22.57
C GLY A 496 -29.75 8.89 -22.06
N GLN A 497 -29.77 7.73 -22.72
CA GLN A 497 -28.71 6.74 -22.55
C GLN A 497 -27.45 7.19 -23.28
N GLY A 498 -26.30 6.91 -22.69
CA GLY A 498 -25.02 7.25 -23.29
C GLY A 498 -23.84 6.45 -22.74
N LYS A 499 -22.69 6.74 -23.30
CA LYS A 499 -21.42 6.25 -22.80
C LYS A 499 -20.32 7.30 -22.95
N ALA A 500 -19.40 7.30 -22.01
CA ALA A 500 -18.17 8.06 -22.12
C ALA A 500 -16.98 7.10 -22.15
N MET A 501 -16.10 7.27 -23.14
CA MET A 501 -14.79 6.62 -23.16
C MET A 501 -13.80 7.60 -22.54
N ILE A 502 -13.22 7.26 -21.39
CA ILE A 502 -12.29 8.12 -20.64
C ILE A 502 -10.87 7.61 -20.85
N ASP A 503 -10.07 8.42 -21.54
CA ASP A 503 -8.67 8.11 -21.84
C ASP A 503 -7.86 8.09 -20.54
N PHE A 504 -7.93 9.16 -19.78
CA PHE A 504 -7.23 9.29 -18.49
C PHE A 504 -7.85 10.38 -17.61
N ILE A 505 -7.52 10.31 -16.32
CA ILE A 505 -7.66 11.43 -15.38
C ILE A 505 -6.28 11.70 -14.77
N ARG A 506 -5.80 12.94 -14.91
CA ARG A 506 -4.51 13.40 -14.38
C ARG A 506 -4.74 14.39 -13.24
N ILE A 507 -3.89 14.28 -12.21
CA ILE A 507 -3.84 15.23 -11.09
C ILE A 507 -2.52 16.00 -11.22
N GLY A 508 -2.57 17.31 -11.10
CA GLY A 508 -1.41 18.20 -11.19
C GLY A 508 -1.67 19.53 -10.48
N GLY A 509 -0.87 20.53 -10.74
CA GLY A 509 -0.98 21.84 -10.13
C GLY A 509 -0.45 21.91 -8.70
N ILE A 510 -0.99 22.81 -7.90
CA ILE A 510 -0.52 23.09 -6.54
C ILE A 510 -1.48 22.46 -5.53
N SER A 511 -0.96 21.64 -4.63
CA SER A 511 -1.70 21.15 -3.46
C SER A 511 -1.68 22.21 -2.37
N THR A 512 -2.82 22.56 -1.82
CA THR A 512 -2.93 23.52 -0.71
C THR A 512 -3.57 22.87 0.50
N VAL A 513 -2.91 22.99 1.66
CA VAL A 513 -3.46 22.57 2.96
C VAL A 513 -3.36 23.75 3.91
N ILE A 514 -4.49 24.12 4.53
CA ILE A 514 -4.57 25.19 5.50
C ILE A 514 -5.31 24.67 6.73
N SER A 515 -4.68 24.81 7.89
CA SER A 515 -5.28 24.61 9.22
C SER A 515 -5.18 25.91 9.98
N GLU A 516 -6.28 26.51 10.31
CA GLU A 516 -6.34 27.71 11.16
C GLU A 516 -6.72 27.31 12.59
N ASN A 517 -6.06 27.90 13.55
CA ASN A 517 -6.35 27.69 14.99
C ASN A 517 -6.31 26.22 15.44
N GLY A 518 -5.57 25.38 14.74
CA GLY A 518 -5.51 23.96 15.00
C GLY A 518 -6.79 23.16 14.72
N ASP A 519 -7.72 23.69 13.93
CA ASP A 519 -9.05 23.13 13.66
C ASP A 519 -9.08 22.16 12.46
N ALA A 520 -7.93 21.68 11.97
CA ALA A 520 -7.89 20.71 10.89
C ALA A 520 -8.50 19.36 11.30
N ASP A 521 -9.17 18.73 10.37
CA ASP A 521 -9.47 17.30 10.47
C ASP A 521 -8.21 16.49 10.16
N PHE A 522 -7.56 15.99 11.22
CA PHE A 522 -6.33 15.19 11.10
C PHE A 522 -6.56 13.72 10.75
N SER A 523 -7.79 13.32 10.41
CA SER A 523 -8.09 11.93 10.00
C SER A 523 -7.34 11.51 8.72
N ALA A 524 -7.00 12.48 7.87
CA ALA A 524 -6.20 12.31 6.65
C ALA A 524 -4.76 12.82 6.81
N TRP A 525 -4.21 12.67 8.00
CA TRP A 525 -2.81 12.93 8.31
C TRP A 525 -2.16 11.70 8.92
N ILE A 526 -0.90 11.51 8.67
CA ILE A 526 -0.09 10.48 9.32
C ILE A 526 0.31 10.98 10.69
N SER A 527 0.05 10.21 11.73
CA SER A 527 0.46 10.54 13.10
C SER A 527 1.13 9.36 13.78
N SER A 528 2.38 9.53 14.19
CA SER A 528 3.09 8.65 15.13
C SER A 528 3.18 9.25 16.54
N MET A 529 2.51 10.39 16.80
CA MET A 529 2.46 11.02 18.10
C MET A 529 1.82 10.11 19.15
N ALA A 530 2.35 10.11 20.36
CA ALA A 530 1.81 9.37 21.50
C ALA A 530 0.46 9.94 21.97
N GLY A 531 0.29 11.25 21.86
CA GLY A 531 -0.95 11.95 22.13
C GLY A 531 -1.28 12.91 20.99
N ASP A 532 -2.23 12.55 20.15
CA ASP A 532 -2.69 13.37 19.02
C ASP A 532 -3.88 14.28 19.36
N ARG A 533 -4.32 14.28 20.63
CA ARG A 533 -5.45 15.05 21.12
C ARG A 533 -5.20 15.54 22.54
N LEU A 534 -4.38 16.55 22.68
CA LEU A 534 -4.50 17.41 23.86
C LEU A 534 -5.82 18.16 23.73
N ARG A 535 -6.74 17.71 24.54
CA ARG A 535 -8.17 17.97 24.48
C ARG A 535 -8.57 19.43 24.73
N PRO A 536 -9.88 19.72 24.54
CA PRO A 536 -10.55 21.02 24.74
C PRO A 536 -10.10 21.83 25.93
N PHE A 537 -9.67 21.17 27.01
CA PHE A 537 -9.19 21.81 28.21
C PHE A 537 -7.97 22.75 28.02
N LEU A 538 -7.01 22.38 27.14
CA LEU A 538 -5.89 23.28 26.81
C LEU A 538 -6.28 24.34 25.78
N ASN A 539 -7.21 24.04 24.87
CA ASN A 539 -7.73 25.02 23.94
C ASN A 539 -8.50 26.16 24.67
N ASP A 540 -9.12 25.88 25.83
CA ASP A 540 -9.75 26.90 26.68
C ASP A 540 -8.72 27.78 27.39
N ILE A 541 -7.52 27.24 27.66
CA ILE A 541 -6.44 27.97 28.34
C ILE A 541 -5.54 28.71 27.35
N LEU A 542 -5.31 28.11 26.16
CA LEU A 542 -4.44 28.61 25.08
C LEU A 542 -5.19 28.59 23.76
N PRO A 543 -6.19 29.49 23.57
CA PRO A 543 -7.01 29.53 22.40
C PRO A 543 -6.16 29.77 21.13
N GLY A 544 -6.51 29.09 20.05
CA GLY A 544 -5.86 29.25 18.75
C GLY A 544 -4.60 28.41 18.54
N MET A 545 -4.25 27.53 19.48
CA MET A 545 -3.11 26.60 19.34
C MET A 545 -3.56 25.16 19.55
N ARG A 546 -3.00 24.24 18.80
CA ARG A 546 -3.18 22.79 18.99
C ARG A 546 -1.84 22.15 19.33
N TYR A 547 -1.83 21.33 20.38
CA TYR A 547 -0.64 20.71 20.93
C TYR A 547 -0.61 19.22 20.66
N PHE A 548 0.59 18.71 20.44
CA PHE A 548 0.89 17.29 20.27
C PHE A 548 2.00 16.90 21.21
N MET A 549 2.03 15.61 21.57
CA MET A 549 3.02 15.06 22.50
C MET A 549 3.68 13.81 21.92
N SER A 550 4.97 13.68 22.22
CA SER A 550 5.72 12.44 22.04
C SER A 550 6.56 12.19 23.30
N ASN A 551 6.32 11.05 23.99
CA ASN A 551 6.90 10.78 25.31
C ASN A 551 8.16 9.92 25.25
N ASP A 552 8.13 8.84 24.46
CA ASP A 552 9.16 7.80 24.49
C ASP A 552 10.11 7.87 23.30
N GLU A 553 9.71 8.52 22.23
CA GLU A 553 10.44 8.62 20.99
C GLU A 553 10.01 9.86 20.20
N SER A 554 10.68 10.11 19.09
CA SER A 554 10.25 11.15 18.18
C SER A 554 8.89 10.79 17.55
N GLY A 555 7.97 11.75 17.58
CA GLY A 555 6.67 11.68 16.92
C GLY A 555 6.61 12.60 15.72
N VAL A 556 5.82 12.20 14.74
CA VAL A 556 5.54 12.95 13.51
C VAL A 556 4.03 13.11 13.34
N LEU A 557 3.61 14.30 12.91
CA LEU A 557 2.29 14.56 12.33
C LEU A 557 2.50 15.14 10.94
N ALA A 558 2.10 14.45 9.88
CA ALA A 558 2.43 14.83 8.51
C ALA A 558 1.23 14.72 7.55
N THR A 559 1.18 15.57 6.56
CA THR A 559 0.25 15.55 5.42
C THR A 559 1.02 15.65 4.11
N GLY A 560 0.34 15.45 2.99
CA GLY A 560 1.00 15.36 1.69
C GLY A 560 1.56 13.99 1.41
N ASN A 561 2.21 13.84 0.30
CA ASN A 561 2.71 12.56 -0.17
C ASN A 561 3.96 12.72 -1.05
N ARG A 562 4.51 11.63 -1.56
CA ARG A 562 5.75 11.63 -2.36
C ARG A 562 5.65 12.37 -3.69
N THR A 563 4.44 12.75 -4.14
CA THR A 563 4.26 13.55 -5.35
C THR A 563 4.47 15.04 -5.13
N TRP A 564 4.57 15.48 -3.88
CA TRP A 564 4.87 16.88 -3.56
C TRP A 564 6.34 17.17 -3.80
N GLY A 565 6.64 18.04 -4.77
CA GLY A 565 7.96 18.52 -5.09
C GLY A 565 8.33 19.80 -4.33
N ASP A 566 8.52 20.91 -5.05
CA ASP A 566 8.79 22.19 -4.43
C ASP A 566 7.67 22.59 -3.48
N THR A 567 8.02 22.90 -2.24
CA THR A 567 7.08 23.08 -1.16
C THR A 567 7.35 24.37 -0.40
N HIS A 568 6.28 25.10 -0.07
CA HIS A 568 6.30 26.23 0.85
C HIS A 568 5.46 25.90 2.07
N VAL A 569 6.06 25.96 3.26
CA VAL A 569 5.39 25.75 4.55
C VAL A 569 5.50 27.03 5.37
N SER A 570 4.37 27.55 5.83
CA SER A 570 4.28 28.65 6.79
C SER A 570 3.51 28.19 8.03
N VAL A 571 4.11 28.29 9.19
CA VAL A 571 3.54 27.78 10.42
C VAL A 571 3.78 28.71 11.59
N GLN A 572 2.69 29.00 12.33
CA GLN A 572 2.82 29.58 13.67
C GLN A 572 3.09 28.46 14.66
N PHE A 573 4.36 28.32 15.05
CA PHE A 573 4.86 27.19 15.83
C PHE A 573 5.20 27.61 17.26
N GLN A 574 4.88 26.77 18.22
CA GLN A 574 5.16 27.02 19.65
C GLN A 574 5.69 25.76 20.33
N ILE A 575 6.80 25.88 21.02
CA ILE A 575 7.37 24.81 21.83
C ILE A 575 6.96 25.04 23.29
N HIS A 576 6.25 24.04 23.85
CA HIS A 576 5.85 24.09 25.26
C HIS A 576 6.96 23.52 26.16
N ALA A 577 7.35 22.27 25.88
CA ALA A 577 8.50 21.61 26.51
C ALA A 577 8.92 20.44 25.63
N ALA A 578 10.08 20.49 25.02
CA ALA A 578 10.60 19.39 24.19
C ALA A 578 12.13 19.41 24.17
N ASP A 579 12.74 18.24 24.00
CA ASP A 579 14.18 18.17 23.77
C ASP A 579 14.50 18.68 22.37
N ARG A 580 13.68 18.27 21.38
CA ARG A 580 13.73 18.80 20.02
C ARG A 580 12.30 18.91 19.46
N ALA A 581 12.03 19.95 18.73
CA ALA A 581 10.77 20.08 18.00
C ALA A 581 10.96 20.91 16.74
N GLY A 582 10.12 20.73 15.73
CA GLY A 582 10.25 21.48 14.49
C GLY A 582 9.26 21.10 13.41
N VAL A 583 9.58 21.52 12.19
CA VAL A 583 8.73 21.39 11.02
C VAL A 583 9.45 20.55 9.96
N LEU A 584 8.75 19.62 9.37
CA LEU A 584 9.24 18.71 8.33
C LEU A 584 8.78 19.15 6.96
N VAL A 585 9.66 18.96 5.98
CA VAL A 585 9.39 19.00 4.53
C VAL A 585 10.00 17.75 3.89
N HIS A 586 9.58 17.41 2.67
CA HIS A 586 10.02 16.21 1.95
C HIS A 586 9.90 14.92 2.78
N TYR A 587 8.82 14.82 3.56
CA TYR A 587 8.54 13.67 4.41
C TYR A 587 8.17 12.44 3.57
N GLN A 588 8.90 11.33 3.78
CA GLN A 588 8.72 10.05 3.09
C GLN A 588 8.70 8.86 4.08
N GLY A 589 8.40 9.11 5.35
CA GLY A 589 8.35 8.12 6.42
C GLY A 589 9.14 8.55 7.65
N LEU A 590 9.12 7.71 8.69
CA LEU A 590 9.67 8.08 10.01
C LEU A 590 11.19 8.30 10.01
N CYS A 591 11.90 7.67 9.06
CA CYS A 591 13.35 7.74 8.92
C CYS A 591 13.81 8.46 7.64
N ARG A 592 12.89 9.15 6.91
CA ARG A 592 13.19 9.83 5.64
C ARG A 592 12.47 11.17 5.58
N TRP A 593 13.17 12.25 5.92
CA TRP A 593 12.62 13.60 5.89
C TRP A 593 13.72 14.67 5.97
N ILE A 594 13.37 15.89 5.64
CA ILE A 594 14.14 17.09 5.96
C ILE A 594 13.38 17.86 7.04
N GLY A 595 14.06 18.25 8.11
CA GLY A 595 13.48 18.96 9.25
C GLY A 595 14.19 20.25 9.57
N VAL A 596 13.43 21.30 9.89
CA VAL A 596 13.90 22.51 10.55
C VAL A 596 13.64 22.32 12.04
N ILE A 597 14.68 21.94 12.78
CA ILE A 597 14.58 21.39 14.13
C ILE A 597 15.20 22.35 15.14
N PHE A 598 14.41 22.77 16.10
CA PHE A 598 14.83 23.50 17.29
C PHE A 598 15.34 22.55 18.36
N SER A 599 16.45 22.87 18.95
CA SER A 599 16.90 22.32 20.25
C SER A 599 16.97 23.43 21.27
N ARG A 600 17.36 23.12 22.50
CA ARG A 600 17.53 24.15 23.56
C ARG A 600 18.66 25.15 23.28
N LYS A 601 19.52 24.94 22.29
CA LYS A 601 20.72 25.72 22.01
C LYS A 601 20.81 26.24 20.60
N ASP A 602 20.15 25.59 19.66
CA ASP A 602 20.35 25.83 18.24
C ASP A 602 19.11 25.53 17.40
N LEU A 603 19.11 26.07 16.21
CA LEU A 603 18.21 25.74 15.11
C LEU A 603 19.02 25.11 13.99
N ARG A 604 18.54 23.98 13.47
CA ARG A 604 19.22 23.18 12.43
C ARG A 604 18.31 22.88 11.27
N ILE A 605 18.89 22.78 10.08
CA ILE A 605 18.32 21.99 8.97
C ILE A 605 18.96 20.61 9.05
N VAL A 606 18.13 19.59 9.27
CA VAL A 606 18.55 18.19 9.44
C VAL A 606 17.94 17.37 8.30
N ARG A 607 18.75 16.55 7.64
CA ARG A 607 18.27 15.46 6.80
C ARG A 607 18.29 14.17 7.63
N ASN A 608 17.15 13.48 7.69
CA ASN A 608 17.12 12.08 8.11
C ASN A 608 16.97 11.21 6.88
N TYR A 609 17.96 10.38 6.59
CA TYR A 609 17.95 9.37 5.54
C TYR A 609 18.49 8.07 6.13
N TYR A 610 17.65 7.42 6.96
CA TYR A 610 18.04 6.28 7.81
C TYR A 610 19.22 6.60 8.76
N GLY A 611 19.31 7.84 9.17
CA GLY A 611 20.30 8.43 10.04
C GLY A 611 20.33 9.94 9.82
N GLU A 612 20.47 10.70 10.91
CA GLU A 612 20.43 12.16 10.88
C GLU A 612 21.77 12.76 10.46
N GLU A 613 21.71 13.77 9.59
CA GLU A 613 22.83 14.63 9.20
C GLU A 613 22.41 16.09 9.29
N THR A 614 23.22 16.92 9.94
CA THR A 614 23.01 18.37 10.00
C THR A 614 23.54 19.04 8.74
N LEU A 615 22.63 19.61 7.94
CA LEU A 615 22.98 20.31 6.69
C LEU A 615 23.36 21.78 6.94
N ALA A 616 22.70 22.43 7.89
CA ALA A 616 23.00 23.80 8.34
C ALA A 616 22.61 23.98 9.82
N LYS A 617 23.28 24.93 10.49
CA LYS A 617 23.08 25.18 11.91
C LYS A 617 23.34 26.65 12.24
N THR A 618 22.58 27.19 13.21
CA THR A 618 22.82 28.48 13.87
C THR A 618 22.51 28.40 15.33
N ASP A 619 23.20 29.18 16.14
CA ASP A 619 22.85 29.32 17.56
C ASP A 619 21.50 30.03 17.69
N PHE A 620 20.61 29.46 18.43
CA PHE A 620 19.26 29.96 18.65
C PHE A 620 18.69 29.39 19.94
N ILE A 621 18.08 30.26 20.73
CA ILE A 621 17.42 29.89 22.00
C ILE A 621 15.96 30.33 21.88
N TYR A 622 15.05 29.36 21.79
CA TYR A 622 13.62 29.65 21.81
C TYR A 622 13.13 29.94 23.23
N GLN A 623 12.08 30.72 23.34
CA GLN A 623 11.37 30.91 24.61
C GLN A 623 10.18 29.94 24.66
N GLU A 624 10.07 29.19 25.76
CA GLU A 624 8.94 28.27 25.95
C GLU A 624 7.62 29.04 25.91
N ASN A 625 6.62 28.45 25.27
CA ASN A 625 5.27 29.03 25.13
C ASN A 625 5.20 30.38 24.37
N GLN A 626 6.24 30.74 23.64
CA GLN A 626 6.21 31.89 22.76
C GLN A 626 5.99 31.42 21.32
N PRO A 627 4.89 31.87 20.64
CA PRO A 627 4.69 31.60 19.22
C PRO A 627 5.81 32.21 18.36
N MET A 628 6.20 31.48 17.31
CA MET A 628 7.18 31.88 16.31
C MET A 628 6.58 31.65 14.91
N GLU A 629 6.80 32.55 13.98
CA GLU A 629 6.42 32.37 12.58
C GLU A 629 7.60 31.73 11.82
N LEU A 630 7.45 30.48 11.44
CA LEU A 630 8.44 29.72 10.66
C LEU A 630 7.99 29.61 9.23
N ASP A 631 8.83 30.04 8.29
CA ASP A 631 8.60 29.94 6.84
C ASP A 631 9.73 29.09 6.22
N ILE A 632 9.37 28.02 5.50
CA ILE A 632 10.29 27.07 4.88
C ILE A 632 9.94 26.98 3.41
N ARG A 633 10.92 27.19 2.53
CA ARG A 633 10.78 27.03 1.07
C ARG A 633 11.77 26.05 0.52
N THR A 634 11.30 25.13 -0.27
CA THR A 634 12.15 24.24 -1.07
C THR A 634 11.98 24.59 -2.54
N CYS A 635 13.10 24.58 -3.28
CA CYS A 635 13.11 24.78 -4.73
C CYS A 635 14.24 23.92 -5.32
N GLY A 636 13.87 22.83 -6.00
CA GLY A 636 14.81 21.81 -6.44
C GLY A 636 15.56 21.20 -5.24
N ASN A 637 16.88 21.43 -5.18
CA ASN A 637 17.70 20.97 -4.05
C ASN A 637 17.95 22.05 -2.97
N ARG A 638 17.40 23.26 -3.11
CA ARG A 638 17.62 24.38 -2.17
C ARG A 638 16.56 24.40 -1.09
N ILE A 639 16.99 24.70 0.13
CA ILE A 639 16.14 24.84 1.30
C ILE A 639 16.44 26.20 1.91
N GLU A 640 15.43 27.04 2.07
CA GLU A 640 15.53 28.36 2.69
C GLU A 640 14.57 28.43 3.88
N VAL A 641 15.07 28.96 4.99
CA VAL A 641 14.33 29.08 6.24
C VAL A 641 14.35 30.53 6.70
N ALA A 642 13.16 31.06 6.99
CA ALA A 642 12.98 32.33 7.66
C ALA A 642 12.23 32.13 8.99
N LEU A 643 12.59 32.91 9.99
CA LEU A 643 11.94 32.96 11.30
C LEU A 643 11.53 34.40 11.59
N ASP A 644 10.25 34.61 11.94
CA ASP A 644 9.68 35.96 12.17
C ASP A 644 10.01 36.94 11.02
N GLY A 645 9.90 36.45 9.79
CA GLY A 645 10.16 37.19 8.55
C GLY A 645 11.62 37.44 8.20
N LYS A 646 12.58 36.93 9.00
CA LYS A 646 14.01 37.08 8.74
C LYS A 646 14.63 35.78 8.26
N ALA A 647 15.34 35.81 7.12
CA ALA A 647 16.11 34.64 6.67
C ALA A 647 17.17 34.25 7.71
N ILE A 648 17.19 32.98 8.14
CA ILE A 648 18.03 32.51 9.23
C ILE A 648 18.95 31.35 8.81
N LEU A 649 18.48 30.42 7.98
CA LEU A 649 19.26 29.25 7.52
C LEU A 649 19.03 28.99 6.02
N ARG A 650 20.04 28.40 5.39
CA ARG A 650 19.98 27.86 4.01
C ARG A 650 20.77 26.57 3.94
N ALA A 651 20.29 25.63 3.12
CA ALA A 651 20.97 24.37 2.86
C ALA A 651 20.71 23.91 1.43
N GLN A 652 21.40 22.84 1.03
CA GLN A 652 21.10 22.07 -0.19
C GLN A 652 21.05 20.59 0.14
N ASP A 653 20.12 19.87 -0.50
CA ASP A 653 20.01 18.41 -0.40
C ASP A 653 19.67 17.79 -1.76
N ASP A 654 20.45 16.78 -2.17
CA ASP A 654 20.24 16.07 -3.43
C ASP A 654 19.54 14.71 -3.27
N LEU A 655 19.32 14.24 -2.03
CA LEU A 655 18.75 12.93 -1.74
C LEU A 655 17.22 12.97 -1.58
N LEU A 656 16.68 13.95 -0.89
CA LEU A 656 15.25 14.08 -0.64
C LEU A 656 14.70 15.34 -1.32
N LYS A 657 14.08 15.18 -2.49
CA LYS A 657 13.58 16.28 -3.34
C LYS A 657 12.06 16.35 -3.42
N SER A 658 11.37 15.46 -2.72
CA SER A 658 9.90 15.38 -2.71
C SER A 658 9.41 14.75 -1.40
N GLY A 659 8.13 14.96 -1.11
CA GLY A 659 7.48 14.38 0.07
C GLY A 659 6.56 15.35 0.77
N GLY A 660 5.80 14.85 1.74
CA GLY A 660 4.86 15.65 2.54
C GLY A 660 5.53 16.68 3.44
N ALA A 661 4.70 17.40 4.20
CA ALA A 661 5.11 18.35 5.21
C ALA A 661 4.43 18.05 6.56
N GLY A 662 5.04 18.46 7.68
CA GLY A 662 4.47 18.14 8.99
C GLY A 662 5.23 18.72 10.17
N ILE A 663 4.88 18.22 11.36
CA ILE A 663 5.45 18.60 12.65
C ILE A 663 6.24 17.42 13.21
N TYR A 664 7.36 17.72 13.83
CA TYR A 664 8.23 16.77 14.51
C TYR A 664 8.37 17.15 16.00
N ILE A 665 8.29 16.19 16.90
CA ILE A 665 8.49 16.36 18.33
C ILE A 665 9.30 15.17 18.87
N ASP A 666 10.30 15.47 19.66
CA ASP A 666 11.15 14.50 20.34
C ASP A 666 11.14 14.79 21.83
N HIS A 667 10.65 13.84 22.65
CA HIS A 667 10.53 13.91 24.09
C HIS A 667 9.92 15.23 24.57
N GLY A 668 8.60 15.41 24.38
CA GLY A 668 7.94 16.60 24.87
C GLY A 668 6.65 16.97 24.17
N CYS A 669 6.36 18.27 24.17
CA CYS A 669 5.14 18.87 23.70
C CYS A 669 5.42 20.13 22.89
N ALA A 670 4.85 20.22 21.71
CA ALA A 670 4.83 21.42 20.86
C ALA A 670 3.50 21.53 20.14
N GLY A 671 3.22 22.69 19.57
CA GLY A 671 1.96 22.93 18.88
C GLY A 671 2.07 23.96 17.79
N PHE A 672 0.97 24.14 17.09
CA PHE A 672 0.83 25.16 16.07
C PHE A 672 -0.56 25.80 16.11
N GLY A 673 -0.62 27.09 15.81
CA GLY A 673 -1.86 27.85 15.64
C GLY A 673 -2.33 27.79 14.20
N ARG A 674 -1.46 28.24 13.29
CA ARG A 674 -1.68 28.16 11.86
C ARG A 674 -0.65 27.23 11.23
N PHE A 675 -1.10 26.37 10.35
CA PHE A 675 -0.25 25.57 9.45
C PHE A 675 -0.79 25.73 8.03
N ALA A 676 0.05 26.25 7.16
CA ALA A 676 -0.29 26.38 5.74
C ALA A 676 0.86 25.79 4.90
N THR A 677 0.51 25.00 3.90
CA THR A 677 1.48 24.48 2.94
C THR A 677 0.92 24.52 1.53
N GLU A 678 1.78 24.87 0.60
CA GLU A 678 1.56 24.78 -0.84
C GLU A 678 2.68 23.93 -1.43
N ALA A 679 2.33 22.95 -2.25
CA ALA A 679 3.30 22.04 -2.86
C ALA A 679 2.94 21.80 -4.33
N GLU A 680 3.94 21.88 -5.21
CA GLU A 680 3.79 21.53 -6.62
C GLU A 680 3.73 20.01 -6.77
N ILE A 681 2.75 19.49 -7.53
CA ILE A 681 2.70 18.07 -7.85
C ILE A 681 3.72 17.76 -8.94
N THR A 682 4.71 16.95 -8.59
CA THR A 682 5.62 16.28 -9.51
C THR A 682 5.11 14.84 -9.74
N GLY A 683 5.23 14.28 -10.94
CA GLY A 683 4.86 12.87 -11.18
C GLY A 683 5.65 11.91 -10.28
N LEU A 684 5.05 10.76 -9.95
CA LEU A 684 5.69 9.63 -9.23
C LEU A 684 6.65 8.88 -10.14
#